data_aeb4a1893da2a790d7a2cca288aaa120
#
_entry.id   aeb4a1893da2a790d7a2cca288aaa120
#
_cell.length_a   1.000
_cell.length_b   1.000
_cell.length_c   1.000
_cell.angle_alpha   90.00
_cell.angle_beta   90.00
_cell.angle_gamma   90.00
#
_symmetry.space_group_name_H-M   'P 1'
#
loop_
_entity.id
_entity.type
_entity.pdbx_description
1 polymer ?
#
loop_
_entity_poly.entity_id
_entity_poly.type
_entity_poly.pdbx_seq_one_letter_code
_entity_poly.pdbx_strand_id
1 'polypeptide(L)'
;MDVDQDAKENKKIKKSPAKKSPKQASVTKKPLASQSASVANVVYDSALETAPASGKQQTKKTIQKKILPKSALPKIVAAKKEPPETSEKNTPPKQSKEIPAPNLGSAEFSAIAENMAELVDQGRKALGAALGGVDGGEARSELAASVADATKTLGFVAEYWLSKPERAAVEQAHLYRGLADIWQQTLLRYSGEETPPLVIADVGDKRFASPEWQENPFFDWLRQSYLFTSRWAGDLIDKTEGLDAQTRVKAAFYTRLISSAVSPSNFVPTNPELLRATVEAKGENLVRGFRMLVEDISAGHGMLKIRQTDEDKFKLGVNMANTPGKVVWRNDVMELIQYAPTTSDVYARPLLITPPWINKFYVLDLNSEKSFVRWAVAQGLTVFIISWVNPDESKAEKGFEAYMHEGILTALDVIEQATGERKATVAGYCVGGTLLATTLAYMAATGDDRIDSVTFFATQVDFSNAGELQIFFDEERLAAMDEGMAKTGYLDGVKMANAFNMLRPNELIWTYVVDNYMKGVEPAAFDLLAWNSDCTRIPRANHSFYTRSCYVENRLARGEMVIDGVKLNLNNVKIPIYELATREDHIAPAPSVFRGAKLYGGDVTFVLGGAGHIAGVINPPSKDKYQYWTNGPVVGEYDKWVAGAKETKGSWWPHWFQWVTAQAPQKVPARQPGDGKLTPLCDAPGDYVRVKS
;
A
#
# COMPACT_ATOMS: atom_id res chain seq x y z
N MET A 1 4.96 -39.82 64.95
CA MET A 1 5.18 -41.25 64.77
C MET A 1 5.67 -41.34 63.37
N ASP A 2 6.93 -41.15 63.20
CA ASP A 2 8.06 -42.13 63.19
C ASP A 2 8.08 -42.80 61.82
N VAL A 3 9.08 -42.58 61.13
CA VAL A 3 10.51 -42.90 61.09
C VAL A 3 10.76 -43.77 59.84
N ASP A 4 11.51 -43.31 58.98
CA ASP A 4 12.96 -43.40 58.75
C ASP A 4 13.43 -44.39 57.65
N GLN A 5 14.31 -43.86 56.81
CA GLN A 5 15.63 -44.51 56.39
C GLN A 5 15.55 -45.71 55.40
N ASP A 6 16.37 -45.87 54.48
CA ASP A 6 17.69 -45.47 53.99
C ASP A 6 17.97 -46.34 52.72
N ALA A 7 18.72 -46.05 51.83
CA ALA A 7 20.12 -46.19 51.56
C ALA A 7 20.49 -46.27 50.09
N LYS A 8 21.40 -45.45 49.74
CA LYS A 8 22.54 -45.52 48.83
C LYS A 8 22.76 -46.79 48.03
N GLU A 9 23.04 -46.65 46.74
CA GLU A 9 24.23 -47.30 46.14
C GLU A 9 24.77 -46.54 44.90
N ASN A 10 26.06 -46.23 44.99
CA ASN A 10 26.98 -45.70 43.98
C ASN A 10 27.33 -46.78 42.94
N LYS A 11 27.52 -46.37 41.66
CA LYS A 11 28.63 -46.87 40.84
C LYS A 11 28.97 -46.13 39.61
N LYS A 12 30.15 -45.50 39.67
CA LYS A 12 31.26 -45.46 38.70
C LYS A 12 31.10 -44.93 37.27
N ILE A 13 31.70 -43.77 37.13
CA ILE A 13 32.40 -43.14 36.04
C ILE A 13 33.14 -44.08 35.08
N LYS A 14 32.94 -43.90 33.75
CA LYS A 14 33.96 -44.16 32.73
C LYS A 14 34.11 -42.97 31.79
N LYS A 15 35.29 -42.34 31.84
CA LYS A 15 35.84 -41.38 30.87
C LYS A 15 36.33 -42.12 29.62
N SER A 16 36.11 -41.56 28.44
CA SER A 16 37.00 -41.68 27.26
C SER A 16 36.59 -40.69 26.17
N PRO A 17 37.45 -40.37 25.16
CA PRO A 17 38.28 -39.16 25.18
C PRO A 17 37.92 -38.17 24.04
N ALA A 18 38.47 -36.98 24.16
CA ALA A 18 38.33 -35.83 23.24
C ALA A 18 38.73 -36.15 21.79
N LYS A 19 37.92 -35.77 20.82
CA LYS A 19 38.32 -35.63 19.42
C LYS A 19 38.36 -34.15 19.01
N LYS A 20 39.51 -33.81 18.42
CA LYS A 20 39.98 -32.50 17.96
C LYS A 20 39.03 -31.86 16.94
N SER A 21 38.79 -30.56 17.12
CA SER A 21 38.16 -29.65 16.16
C SER A 21 39.03 -29.45 14.93
N PRO A 22 38.46 -29.32 13.72
CA PRO A 22 39.17 -28.76 12.57
C PRO A 22 39.02 -27.24 12.50
N LYS A 23 40.09 -26.59 12.06
CA LYS A 23 40.30 -25.16 11.91
C LYS A 23 39.24 -24.50 11.04
N GLN A 24 38.73 -23.34 11.48
CA GLN A 24 37.95 -22.36 10.71
C GLN A 24 38.82 -21.81 9.56
N ALA A 25 38.29 -21.93 8.34
CA ALA A 25 38.73 -21.17 7.19
C ALA A 25 37.89 -19.87 7.13
N SER A 26 38.59 -18.74 7.20
CA SER A 26 38.00 -17.41 7.04
C SER A 26 37.53 -17.22 5.61
N VAL A 27 36.23 -17.13 5.39
CA VAL A 27 35.63 -16.68 4.12
C VAL A 27 35.21 -15.22 4.30
N THR A 28 35.94 -14.33 3.67
CA THR A 28 35.62 -12.91 3.53
C THR A 28 34.31 -12.76 2.74
N LYS A 29 33.23 -12.34 3.43
CA LYS A 29 31.99 -11.92 2.80
C LYS A 29 32.14 -10.52 2.21
N LYS A 30 32.06 -10.40 0.90
CA LYS A 30 31.75 -9.12 0.23
C LYS A 30 30.31 -8.73 0.57
N PRO A 31 30.00 -7.45 0.85
CA PRO A 31 28.62 -7.02 1.03
C PRO A 31 27.88 -7.08 -0.31
N LEU A 32 26.73 -7.74 -0.33
CA LEU A 32 25.75 -7.60 -1.41
C LEU A 32 25.14 -6.19 -1.28
N ALA A 33 25.22 -5.43 -2.34
CA ALA A 33 24.49 -4.19 -2.49
C ALA A 33 22.98 -4.47 -2.41
N SER A 34 22.30 -3.85 -1.46
CA SER A 34 20.86 -3.84 -1.36
C SER A 34 20.31 -3.06 -2.57
N GLN A 35 19.78 -3.77 -3.55
CA GLN A 35 18.91 -3.15 -4.55
C GLN A 35 17.57 -2.88 -3.87
N SER A 36 17.37 -1.66 -3.40
CA SER A 36 16.05 -1.10 -3.12
C SER A 36 15.37 -0.88 -4.47
N ALA A 37 14.64 -1.88 -4.95
CA ALA A 37 13.80 -1.73 -6.11
C ALA A 37 12.63 -0.79 -5.74
N SER A 38 12.55 0.36 -6.39
CA SER A 38 11.49 1.34 -6.23
C SER A 38 10.13 0.75 -6.63
N VAL A 39 9.20 0.73 -5.69
CA VAL A 39 7.88 0.07 -5.77
C VAL A 39 6.78 1.01 -6.30
N ALA A 40 7.13 2.09 -7.00
CA ALA A 40 6.25 3.24 -7.23
C ALA A 40 5.25 3.14 -8.41
N ASN A 41 5.07 2.00 -9.11
CA ASN A 41 4.49 2.05 -10.47
C ASN A 41 3.07 1.52 -10.68
N VAL A 42 2.29 1.14 -9.67
CA VAL A 42 1.14 0.26 -9.97
C VAL A 42 -0.25 0.86 -9.81
N VAL A 43 -0.41 1.92 -9.06
CA VAL A 43 -1.76 2.53 -8.89
C VAL A 43 -2.13 3.46 -10.06
N TYR A 44 -1.16 4.00 -10.79
CA TYR A 44 -1.39 5.06 -11.79
C TYR A 44 -1.50 4.63 -13.26
N ASP A 45 -1.02 3.45 -13.65
CA ASP A 45 -1.11 3.03 -15.06
C ASP A 45 -2.53 2.78 -15.59
N SER A 46 -3.51 2.65 -14.69
CA SER A 46 -4.92 2.49 -15.07
C SER A 46 -5.68 3.80 -15.27
N ALA A 47 -5.16 4.93 -14.80
CA ALA A 47 -5.87 6.22 -14.84
C ALA A 47 -5.73 6.98 -16.18
N LEU A 48 -4.74 6.64 -17.01
CA LEU A 48 -4.45 7.39 -18.25
C LEU A 48 -5.11 6.82 -19.54
N GLU A 49 -5.86 5.73 -19.46
CA GLU A 49 -6.44 5.06 -20.66
C GLU A 49 -7.94 5.32 -20.91
N THR A 50 -8.60 6.24 -20.21
CA THR A 50 -10.03 6.51 -20.42
C THR A 50 -10.35 7.91 -20.91
N ALA A 51 -9.75 8.34 -22.03
CA ALA A 51 -10.34 9.38 -22.88
C ALA A 51 -10.71 8.76 -24.23
N PRO A 52 -11.96 8.87 -24.72
CA PRO A 52 -12.33 8.33 -26.01
C PRO A 52 -11.77 9.19 -27.14
N ALA A 53 -10.79 8.68 -27.87
CA ALA A 53 -10.35 9.26 -29.12
C ALA A 53 -11.38 8.96 -30.21
N SER A 54 -12.00 10.00 -30.73
CA SER A 54 -12.83 9.98 -31.95
C SER A 54 -12.03 9.46 -33.15
N GLY A 55 -12.65 8.53 -33.90
CA GLY A 55 -12.03 7.71 -34.92
C GLY A 55 -11.38 8.42 -36.09
N LYS A 56 -10.39 7.77 -36.61
CA LYS A 56 -10.14 7.62 -38.07
C LYS A 56 -9.35 6.35 -38.33
N GLN A 57 -9.94 5.48 -39.12
CA GLN A 57 -9.28 4.29 -39.70
C GLN A 57 -8.07 4.67 -40.55
N GLN A 58 -6.95 4.04 -40.35
CA GLN A 58 -5.96 3.82 -41.42
C GLN A 58 -5.19 2.51 -41.22
N THR A 59 -5.14 1.81 -42.30
CA THR A 59 -4.55 0.56 -42.74
C THR A 59 -3.26 0.07 -42.09
N LYS A 60 -3.28 -1.25 -41.82
CA LYS A 60 -2.14 -2.12 -41.43
C LYS A 60 -1.02 -2.11 -42.47
N LYS A 61 0.23 -1.88 -42.05
CA LYS A 61 1.44 -2.36 -42.72
C LYS A 61 2.31 -3.14 -41.75
N THR A 62 2.50 -4.40 -42.06
CA THR A 62 3.36 -5.37 -41.39
C THR A 62 4.82 -4.99 -41.58
N ILE A 63 5.60 -4.87 -40.49
CA ILE A 63 7.07 -4.78 -40.56
C ILE A 63 7.65 -5.94 -39.75
N GLN A 64 8.33 -6.84 -40.49
CA GLN A 64 9.10 -7.95 -39.95
C GLN A 64 10.34 -7.46 -39.22
N LYS A 65 10.56 -7.93 -38.00
CA LYS A 65 11.80 -7.75 -37.24
C LYS A 65 12.86 -8.73 -37.72
N LYS A 66 13.95 -8.19 -38.23
CA LYS A 66 15.19 -8.92 -38.55
C LYS A 66 16.08 -8.97 -37.29
N ILE A 67 16.48 -10.16 -36.89
CA ILE A 67 17.40 -10.46 -35.79
C ILE A 67 18.82 -10.32 -36.32
N LEU A 68 19.70 -9.64 -35.59
CA LEU A 68 21.15 -9.62 -35.81
C LEU A 68 21.91 -9.98 -34.53
N PRO A 69 23.06 -10.70 -34.65
CA PRO A 69 23.69 -11.38 -33.52
C PRO A 69 24.71 -10.54 -32.73
N LYS A 70 24.97 -10.99 -31.50
CA LYS A 70 25.99 -10.45 -30.58
C LYS A 70 27.39 -10.63 -31.12
N SER A 71 28.24 -9.60 -31.11
CA SER A 71 29.69 -9.77 -31.01
C SER A 71 30.42 -8.57 -30.40
N ALA A 72 31.23 -8.88 -29.39
CA ALA A 72 32.56 -8.36 -29.03
C ALA A 72 32.80 -6.88 -28.72
N LEU A 73 33.18 -6.64 -27.48
CA LEU A 73 33.85 -5.44 -26.96
C LEU A 73 35.29 -5.37 -27.47
N PRO A 74 35.84 -4.21 -27.87
CA PRO A 74 37.28 -3.99 -27.99
C PRO A 74 37.87 -3.30 -26.76
N LYS A 75 39.09 -3.79 -26.42
CA LYS A 75 39.97 -3.27 -25.36
C LYS A 75 40.55 -1.89 -25.73
N ILE A 76 40.57 -1.00 -24.75
CA ILE A 76 41.25 0.31 -24.86
C ILE A 76 42.73 0.12 -24.53
N VAL A 77 43.60 0.48 -25.48
CA VAL A 77 45.04 0.64 -25.31
C VAL A 77 45.33 2.15 -25.26
N ALA A 78 46.03 2.57 -24.23
CA ALA A 78 46.46 3.95 -24.04
C ALA A 78 47.62 4.28 -24.97
N ALA A 79 47.55 5.41 -25.69
CA ALA A 79 48.68 6.01 -26.39
C ALA A 79 48.75 7.52 -26.06
N LYS A 80 49.89 7.91 -25.48
CA LYS A 80 50.32 9.31 -25.30
C LYS A 80 50.59 9.93 -26.65
N LYS A 81 50.19 11.19 -26.87
CA LYS A 81 50.80 12.11 -27.82
C LYS A 81 50.68 13.56 -27.34
N GLU A 82 51.81 14.27 -27.45
CA GLU A 82 52.05 15.67 -27.16
C GLU A 82 51.36 16.63 -28.15
N PRO A 83 51.25 17.94 -27.81
CA PRO A 83 50.41 18.89 -28.54
C PRO A 83 51.15 19.56 -29.72
N PRO A 84 50.50 20.03 -30.75
CA PRO A 84 51.02 21.03 -31.67
C PRO A 84 50.32 22.39 -31.50
N GLU A 85 51.12 23.37 -31.90
CA GLU A 85 51.01 24.81 -31.76
C GLU A 85 49.79 25.47 -32.43
N THR A 86 49.52 26.64 -31.89
CA THR A 86 48.56 27.68 -32.22
C THR A 86 48.48 28.10 -33.69
N SER A 87 47.27 28.27 -34.19
CA SER A 87 46.94 29.33 -35.13
C SER A 87 45.50 29.85 -34.88
N GLU A 88 45.44 31.10 -34.48
CA GLU A 88 44.24 31.88 -34.30
C GLU A 88 43.46 32.02 -35.60
N LYS A 89 42.17 31.67 -35.60
CA LYS A 89 41.17 32.29 -36.47
C LYS A 89 39.95 32.64 -35.65
N ASN A 90 39.77 33.93 -35.45
CA ASN A 90 38.59 34.57 -34.90
C ASN A 90 37.31 34.16 -35.66
N THR A 91 36.42 33.47 -34.97
CA THR A 91 35.02 33.36 -35.36
C THR A 91 34.18 33.94 -34.20
N PRO A 92 33.25 34.86 -34.42
CA PRO A 92 32.49 35.48 -33.34
C PRO A 92 31.60 34.45 -32.64
N PRO A 93 31.35 34.59 -31.31
CA PRO A 93 30.53 33.66 -30.56
C PRO A 93 29.11 33.71 -31.08
N LYS A 94 28.51 32.53 -31.31
CA LYS A 94 27.07 32.37 -31.53
C LYS A 94 26.35 32.92 -30.30
N GLN A 95 25.53 33.93 -30.50
CA GLN A 95 24.64 34.48 -29.52
C GLN A 95 23.81 33.35 -28.92
N SER A 96 23.92 33.16 -27.61
CA SER A 96 22.94 32.41 -26.80
C SER A 96 21.57 32.98 -27.06
N LYS A 97 20.60 32.14 -27.46
CA LYS A 97 19.21 32.53 -27.47
C LYS A 97 18.82 32.82 -26.02
N GLU A 98 18.82 34.09 -25.66
CA GLU A 98 18.12 34.56 -24.47
C GLU A 98 16.68 34.10 -24.61
N ILE A 99 16.18 33.31 -23.65
CA ILE A 99 14.77 33.09 -23.47
C ILE A 99 14.21 34.46 -23.12
N PRO A 100 13.35 35.09 -23.95
CA PRO A 100 12.83 36.40 -23.62
C PRO A 100 12.04 36.32 -22.33
N ALA A 101 12.41 37.13 -21.34
CA ALA A 101 11.56 37.33 -20.18
C ALA A 101 10.16 37.74 -20.71
N PRO A 102 9.07 37.12 -20.19
CA PRO A 102 7.73 37.42 -20.68
C PRO A 102 7.49 38.90 -20.51
N ASN A 103 7.38 39.61 -21.62
CA ASN A 103 7.02 41.05 -21.65
C ASN A 103 5.51 41.11 -21.42
N LEU A 104 5.08 41.05 -20.15
CA LEU A 104 3.68 41.13 -19.75
C LEU A 104 3.19 42.53 -20.02
N GLY A 105 2.24 42.69 -20.92
CA GLY A 105 1.56 43.96 -21.18
C GLY A 105 0.82 44.46 -19.93
N SER A 106 0.49 45.76 -19.88
CA SER A 106 -0.20 46.36 -18.73
C SER A 106 -1.53 45.65 -18.35
N ALA A 107 -2.25 45.14 -19.33
CA ALA A 107 -3.49 44.35 -19.11
C ALA A 107 -3.25 42.99 -18.50
N GLU A 108 -2.11 42.36 -18.82
CA GLU A 108 -1.71 41.05 -18.24
C GLU A 108 -1.25 41.22 -16.81
N PHE A 109 -0.58 42.32 -16.50
CA PHE A 109 -0.18 42.64 -15.13
C PHE A 109 -1.38 42.94 -14.24
N SER A 110 -2.41 43.62 -14.76
CA SER A 110 -3.68 43.87 -14.05
C SER A 110 -4.42 42.57 -13.74
N ALA A 111 -4.50 41.65 -14.72
CA ALA A 111 -5.15 40.35 -14.48
C ALA A 111 -4.44 39.50 -13.40
N ILE A 112 -3.10 39.50 -13.37
CA ILE A 112 -2.34 38.87 -12.32
C ILE A 112 -2.59 39.52 -10.96
N ALA A 113 -2.65 40.85 -10.90
CA ALA A 113 -2.91 41.62 -9.68
C ALA A 113 -4.33 41.36 -9.13
N GLU A 114 -5.34 41.26 -10.00
CA GLU A 114 -6.71 40.93 -9.63
C GLU A 114 -6.79 39.51 -9.08
N ASN A 115 -6.18 38.52 -9.75
CA ASN A 115 -6.11 37.13 -9.28
C ASN A 115 -5.37 37.02 -7.96
N MET A 116 -4.30 37.77 -7.74
CA MET A 116 -3.60 37.81 -6.45
C MET A 116 -4.46 38.42 -5.34
N ALA A 117 -5.26 39.48 -5.64
CA ALA A 117 -6.20 40.04 -4.67
C ALA A 117 -7.29 39.03 -4.27
N GLU A 118 -7.84 38.30 -5.26
CA GLU A 118 -8.80 37.22 -4.98
C GLU A 118 -8.18 36.12 -4.15
N LEU A 119 -6.92 35.72 -4.43
CA LEU A 119 -6.18 34.74 -3.64
C LEU A 119 -6.06 35.16 -2.16
N VAL A 120 -5.79 36.45 -1.92
CA VAL A 120 -5.73 37.00 -0.54
C VAL A 120 -7.10 36.95 0.14
N ASP A 121 -8.19 37.26 -0.56
CA ASP A 121 -9.56 37.19 0.01
C ASP A 121 -9.96 35.74 0.30
N GLN A 122 -9.66 34.80 -0.59
CA GLN A 122 -9.87 33.37 -0.35
C GLN A 122 -9.00 32.87 0.82
N GLY A 123 -7.75 33.36 0.94
CA GLY A 123 -6.86 33.08 2.08
C GLY A 123 -7.45 33.47 3.41
N ARG A 124 -8.08 34.64 3.46
CA ARG A 124 -8.79 35.13 4.65
C ARG A 124 -10.01 34.25 4.99
N LYS A 125 -10.77 33.80 3.99
CA LYS A 125 -11.92 32.89 4.15
C LYS A 125 -11.48 31.52 4.68
N ALA A 126 -10.39 30.93 4.10
CA ALA A 126 -9.82 29.67 4.54
C ALA A 126 -9.32 29.74 5.99
N LEU A 127 -8.61 30.84 6.34
CA LEU A 127 -8.13 31.04 7.70
C LEU A 127 -9.31 31.19 8.68
N GLY A 128 -10.39 31.89 8.27
CA GLY A 128 -11.62 32.00 9.03
C GLY A 128 -12.31 30.65 9.24
N ALA A 129 -12.38 29.79 8.21
CA ALA A 129 -12.94 28.44 8.32
C ALA A 129 -12.08 27.53 9.20
N ALA A 130 -10.74 27.57 9.06
CA ALA A 130 -9.81 26.80 9.87
C ALA A 130 -9.77 27.24 11.34
N LEU A 131 -9.99 28.53 11.63
CA LEU A 131 -10.03 29.05 13.00
C LEU A 131 -11.42 28.94 13.64
N GLY A 132 -12.48 28.83 12.85
CA GLY A 132 -13.88 28.73 13.32
C GLY A 132 -14.37 27.31 13.59
N GLY A 133 -13.60 26.28 13.23
CA GLY A 133 -13.92 24.87 13.52
C GLY A 133 -13.82 24.57 15.03
N VAL A 134 -14.94 24.12 15.58
CA VAL A 134 -15.16 24.02 17.05
C VAL A 134 -14.30 22.93 17.72
N ASP A 135 -13.65 22.02 16.99
CA ASP A 135 -12.86 20.90 17.53
C ASP A 135 -11.36 20.89 17.17
N GLY A 136 -10.79 22.04 16.88
CA GLY A 136 -9.35 22.16 16.57
C GLY A 136 -8.38 21.75 17.70
N GLY A 137 -8.87 21.37 18.87
CA GLY A 137 -8.06 20.92 20.01
C GLY A 137 -7.50 19.52 19.80
N GLU A 138 -8.30 18.58 19.34
CA GLU A 138 -7.89 17.17 19.18
C GLU A 138 -6.95 16.99 17.98
N ALA A 139 -7.30 17.58 16.83
CA ALA A 139 -6.43 17.57 15.64
C ALA A 139 -5.08 18.25 15.88
N ARG A 140 -5.05 19.35 16.66
CA ARG A 140 -3.80 20.00 17.07
C ARG A 140 -2.98 19.14 18.00
N SER A 141 -3.63 18.40 18.92
CA SER A 141 -2.97 17.47 19.85
C SER A 141 -2.34 16.30 19.08
N GLU A 142 -3.04 15.71 18.11
CA GLU A 142 -2.52 14.62 17.27
C GLU A 142 -1.35 15.05 16.38
N LEU A 143 -1.44 16.24 15.78
CA LEU A 143 -0.34 16.80 15.00
C LEU A 143 0.89 17.05 15.89
N ALA A 144 0.68 17.63 17.08
CA ALA A 144 1.75 17.86 18.05
C ALA A 144 2.40 16.55 18.51
N ALA A 145 1.61 15.51 18.77
CA ALA A 145 2.12 14.18 19.12
C ALA A 145 2.93 13.56 17.98
N SER A 146 2.46 13.68 16.72
CA SER A 146 3.18 13.19 15.54
C SER A 146 4.50 13.92 15.32
N VAL A 147 4.53 15.23 15.50
CA VAL A 147 5.75 16.05 15.43
C VAL A 147 6.72 15.70 16.55
N ALA A 148 6.22 15.47 17.78
CA ALA A 148 7.04 15.04 18.92
C ALA A 148 7.69 13.67 18.67
N ASP A 149 6.93 12.68 18.16
CA ASP A 149 7.47 11.35 17.82
C ASP A 149 8.50 11.42 16.71
N ALA A 150 8.25 12.21 15.65
CA ALA A 150 9.22 12.46 14.60
C ALA A 150 10.52 13.08 15.13
N THR A 151 10.38 14.10 16.00
CA THR A 151 11.52 14.78 16.64
C THR A 151 12.31 13.84 17.54
N LYS A 152 11.64 13.04 18.36
CA LYS A 152 12.25 12.01 19.21
C LYS A 152 12.99 10.98 18.37
N THR A 153 12.34 10.44 17.34
CA THR A 153 12.90 9.41 16.47
C THR A 153 14.13 9.89 15.70
N LEU A 154 14.02 11.05 15.06
CA LEU A 154 15.15 11.65 14.32
C LEU A 154 16.22 12.16 15.28
N GLY A 155 15.86 12.50 16.53
CA GLY A 155 16.80 12.84 17.58
C GLY A 155 17.80 11.73 17.89
N PHE A 156 17.39 10.47 17.91
CA PHE A 156 18.30 9.32 18.08
C PHE A 156 19.33 9.23 16.95
N VAL A 157 18.89 9.47 15.71
CA VAL A 157 19.78 9.52 14.55
C VAL A 157 20.78 10.66 14.69
N ALA A 158 20.29 11.85 15.03
CA ALA A 158 21.14 13.02 15.23
C ALA A 158 22.17 12.83 16.37
N GLU A 159 21.75 12.27 17.51
CA GLU A 159 22.63 11.97 18.65
C GLU A 159 23.75 11.01 18.24
N TYR A 160 23.43 9.94 17.49
CA TYR A 160 24.45 9.02 16.97
C TYR A 160 25.53 9.78 16.16
N TRP A 161 25.09 10.60 15.20
CA TRP A 161 26.02 11.32 14.31
C TRP A 161 26.79 12.41 15.05
N LEU A 162 26.20 13.10 16.02
CA LEU A 162 26.89 14.05 16.91
C LEU A 162 27.93 13.37 17.81
N SER A 163 27.66 12.13 18.25
CA SER A 163 28.61 11.33 19.05
C SER A 163 29.76 10.75 18.25
N LYS A 164 29.71 10.80 16.91
CA LYS A 164 30.70 10.25 15.97
C LYS A 164 31.20 11.30 14.97
N PRO A 165 31.86 12.40 15.45
CA PRO A 165 32.18 13.56 14.61
C PRO A 165 33.06 13.23 13.41
N GLU A 166 33.96 12.24 13.51
CA GLU A 166 34.81 11.82 12.38
C GLU A 166 33.96 11.20 11.27
N ARG A 167 32.98 10.31 11.61
CA ARG A 167 32.07 9.71 10.63
C ARG A 167 31.14 10.77 10.06
N ALA A 168 30.61 11.66 10.91
CA ALA A 168 29.77 12.77 10.48
C ALA A 168 30.47 13.68 9.47
N ALA A 169 31.75 14.00 9.72
CA ALA A 169 32.59 14.79 8.79
C ALA A 169 32.78 14.10 7.42
N VAL A 170 32.91 12.77 7.40
CA VAL A 170 33.02 12.00 6.14
C VAL A 170 31.70 12.09 5.33
N GLU A 171 30.55 11.89 5.99
CA GLU A 171 29.25 11.96 5.31
C GLU A 171 28.90 13.39 4.89
N GLN A 172 29.28 14.40 5.69
CA GLN A 172 29.13 15.80 5.32
C GLN A 172 30.03 16.16 4.12
N ALA A 173 31.28 15.69 4.10
CA ALA A 173 32.16 15.87 2.96
C ALA A 173 31.66 15.18 1.70
N HIS A 174 31.00 14.01 1.83
CA HIS A 174 30.32 13.32 0.74
C HIS A 174 29.17 14.17 0.18
N LEU A 175 28.32 14.71 1.04
CA LEU A 175 27.21 15.60 0.63
C LEU A 175 27.73 16.83 -0.14
N TYR A 176 28.70 17.56 0.43
CA TYR A 176 29.23 18.76 -0.21
C TYR A 176 29.96 18.47 -1.54
N ARG A 177 30.69 17.38 -1.62
CA ARG A 177 31.34 16.96 -2.87
C ARG A 177 30.31 16.65 -3.94
N GLY A 178 29.30 15.84 -3.63
CA GLY A 178 28.23 15.50 -4.60
C GLY A 178 27.46 16.73 -5.09
N LEU A 179 27.12 17.66 -4.18
CA LEU A 179 26.50 18.93 -4.57
C LEU A 179 27.42 19.81 -5.43
N ALA A 180 28.74 19.83 -5.13
CA ALA A 180 29.73 20.56 -5.94
C ALA A 180 29.85 19.93 -7.33
N ASP A 181 29.90 18.61 -7.43
CA ASP A 181 29.95 17.88 -8.71
C ASP A 181 28.71 18.18 -9.58
N ILE A 182 27.52 18.17 -8.98
CA ILE A 182 26.26 18.54 -9.64
C ILE A 182 26.33 20.01 -10.12
N TRP A 183 26.83 20.92 -9.27
CA TRP A 183 26.98 22.33 -9.66
C TRP A 183 27.99 22.53 -10.80
N GLN A 184 29.12 21.86 -10.75
CA GLN A 184 30.10 21.88 -11.82
C GLN A 184 29.51 21.39 -13.14
N GLN A 185 28.80 20.28 -13.13
CA GLN A 185 28.06 19.78 -14.31
C GLN A 185 27.08 20.81 -14.84
N THR A 186 26.34 21.48 -13.96
CA THR A 186 25.38 22.52 -14.34
C THR A 186 26.07 23.68 -15.06
N LEU A 187 27.25 24.11 -14.57
CA LEU A 187 28.04 25.16 -15.23
C LEU A 187 28.50 24.73 -16.64
N LEU A 188 28.94 23.48 -16.82
CA LEU A 188 29.29 22.93 -18.14
C LEU A 188 28.07 22.96 -19.08
N ARG A 189 26.90 22.61 -18.60
CA ARG A 189 25.66 22.68 -19.40
C ARG A 189 25.29 24.12 -19.75
N TYR A 190 25.51 25.09 -18.86
CA TYR A 190 25.32 26.52 -19.19
C TYR A 190 26.33 27.00 -20.24
N SER A 191 27.51 26.41 -20.32
CA SER A 191 28.49 26.71 -21.38
C SER A 191 28.22 26.00 -22.71
N GLY A 192 27.14 25.18 -22.77
CA GLY A 192 26.69 24.48 -23.98
C GLY A 192 27.29 23.08 -24.14
N GLU A 193 27.91 22.52 -23.13
CA GLU A 193 28.40 21.14 -23.15
C GLU A 193 27.28 20.18 -22.79
N GLU A 194 27.07 19.15 -23.61
CA GLU A 194 26.13 18.05 -23.31
C GLU A 194 26.78 17.08 -22.30
N THR A 195 26.32 17.11 -21.07
CA THR A 195 26.78 16.20 -20.01
C THR A 195 25.57 15.35 -19.50
N PRO A 196 25.77 14.03 -19.31
CA PRO A 196 24.70 13.18 -18.75
C PRO A 196 24.46 13.52 -17.27
N PRO A 197 23.22 13.38 -16.76
CA PRO A 197 22.92 13.67 -15.36
C PRO A 197 23.70 12.74 -14.42
N LEU A 198 24.24 13.29 -13.31
CA LEU A 198 24.91 12.52 -12.26
C LEU A 198 23.91 11.77 -11.37
N VAL A 199 22.71 12.34 -11.20
CA VAL A 199 21.64 11.78 -10.37
C VAL A 199 20.37 11.65 -11.21
N ILE A 200 19.90 10.42 -11.36
CA ILE A 200 18.71 10.10 -12.14
C ILE A 200 17.56 9.80 -11.15
N ALA A 201 16.35 10.28 -11.47
CA ALA A 201 15.15 9.91 -10.72
C ALA A 201 14.88 8.40 -10.84
N ASP A 202 14.26 7.83 -9.83
CA ASP A 202 13.89 6.41 -9.85
C ASP A 202 12.90 6.13 -10.98
N VAL A 203 12.98 4.91 -11.52
CA VAL A 203 12.06 4.47 -12.58
C VAL A 203 10.63 4.57 -12.03
N GLY A 204 9.80 5.42 -12.68
CA GLY A 204 8.43 5.67 -12.26
C GLY A 204 8.20 6.88 -11.36
N ASP A 205 9.23 7.63 -10.99
CA ASP A 205 9.05 8.93 -10.33
C ASP A 205 8.51 9.97 -11.32
N LYS A 206 7.19 10.12 -11.33
CA LYS A 206 6.48 11.01 -12.26
C LYS A 206 6.63 12.49 -11.92
N ARG A 207 7.11 12.85 -10.73
CA ARG A 207 7.29 14.25 -10.31
C ARG A 207 8.22 15.04 -11.21
N PHE A 208 9.16 14.33 -11.84
CA PHE A 208 10.20 14.91 -12.71
C PHE A 208 10.08 14.42 -14.16
N ALA A 209 8.87 14.03 -14.59
CA ALA A 209 8.62 13.47 -15.93
C ALA A 209 8.65 14.54 -17.05
N SER A 210 8.33 15.81 -16.75
CA SER A 210 8.37 16.87 -17.74
C SER A 210 9.80 17.06 -18.29
N PRO A 211 9.95 17.19 -19.63
CA PRO A 211 11.27 17.39 -20.26
C PRO A 211 12.04 18.59 -19.71
N GLU A 212 11.33 19.64 -19.29
CA GLU A 212 11.91 20.86 -18.75
C GLU A 212 12.82 20.63 -17.52
N TRP A 213 12.54 19.57 -16.74
CA TRP A 213 13.40 19.15 -15.64
C TRP A 213 14.79 18.67 -16.08
N GLN A 214 14.95 18.31 -17.36
CA GLN A 214 16.19 17.83 -17.91
C GLN A 214 16.82 18.82 -18.90
N GLU A 215 16.00 19.53 -19.65
CA GLU A 215 16.43 20.46 -20.70
C GLU A 215 16.94 21.79 -20.12
N ASN A 216 16.33 22.28 -19.05
CA ASN A 216 16.74 23.52 -18.41
C ASN A 216 17.80 23.27 -17.34
N PRO A 217 19.03 23.83 -17.45
CA PRO A 217 20.11 23.56 -16.52
C PRO A 217 19.80 23.91 -15.05
N PHE A 218 19.00 24.95 -14.79
CA PHE A 218 18.60 25.34 -13.43
C PHE A 218 17.67 24.32 -12.80
N PHE A 219 16.62 23.89 -13.53
CA PHE A 219 15.69 22.89 -13.00
C PHE A 219 16.34 21.51 -12.90
N ASP A 220 17.27 21.16 -13.80
CA ASP A 220 18.06 19.94 -13.70
C ASP A 220 18.96 19.93 -12.47
N TRP A 221 19.66 21.03 -12.19
CA TRP A 221 20.43 21.21 -10.98
C TRP A 221 19.57 21.04 -9.72
N LEU A 222 18.41 21.68 -9.68
CA LEU A 222 17.49 21.64 -8.55
C LEU A 222 16.96 20.21 -8.31
N ARG A 223 16.58 19.53 -9.39
CA ARG A 223 16.14 18.13 -9.36
C ARG A 223 17.25 17.21 -8.84
N GLN A 224 18.44 17.29 -9.42
CA GLN A 224 19.57 16.42 -9.03
C GLN A 224 20.01 16.68 -7.59
N SER A 225 20.09 17.95 -7.18
CA SER A 225 20.46 18.33 -5.80
C SER A 225 19.44 17.79 -4.79
N TYR A 226 18.14 17.91 -5.08
CA TYR A 226 17.08 17.36 -4.24
C TYR A 226 17.16 15.83 -4.15
N LEU A 227 17.27 15.13 -5.27
CA LEU A 227 17.34 13.66 -5.30
C LEU A 227 18.57 13.15 -4.56
N PHE A 228 19.73 13.80 -4.77
CA PHE A 228 20.97 13.46 -4.09
C PHE A 228 20.87 13.64 -2.57
N THR A 229 20.36 14.80 -2.13
CA THR A 229 20.22 15.11 -0.70
C THR A 229 19.21 14.18 -0.03
N SER A 230 18.09 13.86 -0.70
CA SER A 230 17.09 12.93 -0.16
C SER A 230 17.65 11.51 0.00
N ARG A 231 18.43 11.02 -0.97
CA ARG A 231 19.10 9.72 -0.88
C ARG A 231 20.16 9.71 0.22
N TRP A 232 20.98 10.77 0.30
CA TRP A 232 21.97 10.92 1.35
C TRP A 232 21.31 10.90 2.76
N ALA A 233 20.18 11.57 2.94
CA ALA A 233 19.45 11.54 4.21
C ALA A 233 18.94 10.13 4.56
N GLY A 234 18.49 9.35 3.58
CA GLY A 234 18.14 7.93 3.76
C GLY A 234 19.36 7.09 4.16
N ASP A 235 20.48 7.25 3.44
CA ASP A 235 21.74 6.55 3.72
C ASP A 235 22.25 6.81 5.15
N LEU A 236 22.06 8.02 5.70
CA LEU A 236 22.43 8.31 7.08
C LEU A 236 21.69 7.42 8.07
N ILE A 237 20.40 7.13 7.83
CA ILE A 237 19.61 6.25 8.70
C ILE A 237 20.11 4.82 8.59
N ASP A 238 20.38 4.34 7.38
CA ASP A 238 20.88 2.99 7.15
C ASP A 238 22.26 2.75 7.79
N LYS A 239 23.10 3.80 7.78
CA LYS A 239 24.43 3.79 8.41
C LYS A 239 24.42 4.04 9.92
N THR A 240 23.29 4.41 10.52
CA THR A 240 23.18 4.65 11.96
C THR A 240 23.16 3.30 12.69
N GLU A 241 24.18 3.05 13.50
CA GLU A 241 24.31 1.85 14.33
C GLU A 241 23.52 1.99 15.64
N GLY A 242 23.05 0.87 16.20
CA GLY A 242 22.38 0.85 17.52
C GLY A 242 20.89 1.18 17.52
N LEU A 243 20.31 1.54 16.38
CA LEU A 243 18.86 1.67 16.27
C LEU A 243 18.21 0.29 16.29
N ASP A 244 17.19 0.11 17.11
CA ASP A 244 16.30 -1.05 17.00
C ASP A 244 15.52 -1.03 15.68
N ALA A 245 14.92 -2.15 15.31
CA ALA A 245 14.26 -2.31 14.02
C ALA A 245 13.10 -1.32 13.83
N GLN A 246 12.31 -1.07 14.88
CA GLN A 246 11.14 -0.19 14.81
C GLN A 246 11.56 1.28 14.69
N THR A 247 12.53 1.72 15.50
CA THR A 247 13.08 3.08 15.43
C THR A 247 13.69 3.36 14.06
N ARG A 248 14.39 2.39 13.46
CA ARG A 248 14.95 2.51 12.11
C ARG A 248 13.85 2.72 11.05
N VAL A 249 12.79 1.91 11.07
CA VAL A 249 11.65 2.02 10.15
C VAL A 249 10.95 3.36 10.31
N LYS A 250 10.72 3.82 11.57
CA LYS A 250 10.15 5.15 11.85
C LYS A 250 11.03 6.28 11.32
N ALA A 251 12.34 6.22 11.55
CA ALA A 251 13.27 7.24 11.07
C ALA A 251 13.28 7.33 9.53
N ALA A 252 13.31 6.19 8.84
CA ALA A 252 13.21 6.13 7.38
C ALA A 252 11.89 6.70 6.87
N PHE A 253 10.77 6.38 7.53
CA PHE A 253 9.45 6.91 7.21
C PHE A 253 9.39 8.44 7.35
N TYR A 254 9.82 9.00 8.50
CA TYR A 254 9.78 10.44 8.70
C TYR A 254 10.72 11.18 7.74
N THR A 255 11.90 10.63 7.47
CA THR A 255 12.82 11.20 6.49
C THR A 255 12.20 11.22 5.09
N ARG A 256 11.52 10.15 4.68
CA ARG A 256 10.79 10.10 3.40
C ARG A 256 9.64 11.11 3.38
N LEU A 257 8.86 11.22 4.46
CA LEU A 257 7.75 12.16 4.56
C LEU A 257 8.22 13.60 4.44
N ILE A 258 9.29 13.97 5.16
CA ILE A 258 9.91 15.30 5.09
C ILE A 258 10.49 15.56 3.70
N SER A 259 11.24 14.60 3.14
CA SER A 259 11.79 14.73 1.79
C SER A 259 10.69 14.94 0.76
N SER A 260 9.58 14.18 0.85
CA SER A 260 8.44 14.36 -0.04
C SER A 260 7.82 15.75 0.07
N ALA A 261 7.72 16.29 1.30
CA ALA A 261 7.15 17.62 1.55
C ALA A 261 8.00 18.76 0.96
N VAL A 262 9.33 18.66 1.04
CA VAL A 262 10.24 19.69 0.53
C VAL A 262 10.64 19.49 -0.94
N SER A 263 9.98 18.58 -1.65
CA SER A 263 10.29 18.35 -3.07
C SER A 263 10.08 19.62 -3.90
N PRO A 264 11.04 19.99 -4.78
CA PRO A 264 10.89 21.15 -5.64
C PRO A 264 9.71 21.03 -6.61
N SER A 265 9.23 19.83 -6.86
CA SER A 265 8.03 19.58 -7.67
C SER A 265 6.74 20.12 -7.05
N ASN A 266 6.72 20.41 -5.75
CA ASN A 266 5.51 20.79 -5.02
C ASN A 266 5.22 22.30 -5.07
N PHE A 267 6.14 23.14 -5.53
CA PHE A 267 6.04 24.59 -5.41
C PHE A 267 6.13 25.28 -6.77
N VAL A 268 5.28 26.28 -6.98
CA VAL A 268 5.21 27.03 -8.25
C VAL A 268 6.59 27.57 -8.70
N PRO A 269 7.41 28.24 -7.86
CA PRO A 269 8.68 28.83 -8.32
C PRO A 269 9.75 27.80 -8.70
N THR A 270 9.65 26.57 -8.18
CA THR A 270 10.66 25.53 -8.32
C THR A 270 10.25 24.38 -9.24
N ASN A 271 9.00 24.35 -9.67
CA ASN A 271 8.47 23.38 -10.63
C ASN A 271 8.23 24.06 -11.99
N PRO A 272 8.99 23.70 -13.05
CA PRO A 272 8.89 24.35 -14.35
C PRO A 272 7.50 24.24 -15.00
N GLU A 273 6.81 23.10 -14.80
CA GLU A 273 5.45 22.89 -15.33
C GLU A 273 4.43 23.79 -14.62
N LEU A 274 4.51 23.88 -13.27
CA LEU A 274 3.64 24.76 -12.50
C LEU A 274 3.90 26.23 -12.81
N LEU A 275 5.16 26.62 -12.94
CA LEU A 275 5.56 28.00 -13.29
C LEU A 275 4.97 28.38 -14.64
N ARG A 276 5.15 27.54 -15.66
CA ARG A 276 4.57 27.75 -16.99
C ARG A 276 3.04 27.82 -16.93
N ALA A 277 2.38 26.85 -16.32
CA ALA A 277 0.92 26.82 -16.19
C ALA A 277 0.38 28.06 -15.47
N THR A 278 1.10 28.58 -14.47
CA THR A 278 0.69 29.78 -13.74
C THR A 278 0.85 31.05 -14.57
N VAL A 279 1.93 31.16 -15.35
CA VAL A 279 2.14 32.29 -16.27
C VAL A 279 1.09 32.26 -17.39
N GLU A 280 0.86 31.11 -18.02
CA GLU A 280 -0.14 30.94 -19.09
C GLU A 280 -1.56 31.26 -18.60
N ALA A 281 -1.92 30.80 -17.40
CA ALA A 281 -3.22 31.07 -16.77
C ALA A 281 -3.29 32.46 -16.09
N LYS A 282 -2.21 33.26 -16.12
CA LYS A 282 -2.13 34.57 -15.45
C LYS A 282 -2.48 34.51 -13.95
N GLY A 283 -2.18 33.38 -13.31
CA GLY A 283 -2.46 33.12 -11.88
C GLY A 283 -3.88 32.59 -11.59
N GLU A 284 -4.78 32.49 -12.58
CA GLU A 284 -6.14 31.99 -12.37
C GLU A 284 -6.18 30.54 -11.87
N ASN A 285 -5.21 29.70 -12.27
CA ASN A 285 -5.04 28.34 -11.74
C ASN A 285 -4.89 28.33 -10.21
N LEU A 286 -4.14 29.28 -9.64
CA LEU A 286 -3.95 29.38 -8.20
C LEU A 286 -5.25 29.82 -7.48
N VAL A 287 -6.03 30.72 -8.08
CA VAL A 287 -7.33 31.13 -7.53
C VAL A 287 -8.30 29.95 -7.49
N ARG A 288 -8.41 29.19 -8.60
CA ARG A 288 -9.22 27.97 -8.63
C ARG A 288 -8.74 26.94 -7.61
N GLY A 289 -7.43 26.69 -7.57
CA GLY A 289 -6.83 25.73 -6.65
C GLY A 289 -7.04 26.13 -5.20
N PHE A 290 -6.92 27.40 -4.88
CA PHE A 290 -7.16 27.88 -3.52
C PHE A 290 -8.64 27.75 -3.11
N ARG A 291 -9.57 27.94 -4.05
CA ARG A 291 -11.00 27.69 -3.80
C ARG A 291 -11.25 26.23 -3.45
N MET A 292 -10.67 25.28 -4.20
CA MET A 292 -10.72 23.86 -3.89
C MET A 292 -10.13 23.53 -2.51
N LEU A 293 -9.01 24.17 -2.14
CA LEU A 293 -8.42 24.01 -0.81
C LEU A 293 -9.38 24.45 0.31
N VAL A 294 -10.06 25.57 0.13
CA VAL A 294 -11.07 26.07 1.10
C VAL A 294 -12.24 25.09 1.23
N GLU A 295 -12.72 24.58 0.10
CA GLU A 295 -13.80 23.57 0.07
C GLU A 295 -13.37 22.28 0.79
N ASP A 296 -12.16 21.80 0.56
CA ASP A 296 -11.61 20.58 1.17
C ASP A 296 -11.38 20.73 2.69
N ILE A 297 -10.94 21.90 3.15
CA ILE A 297 -10.87 22.22 4.58
C ILE A 297 -12.27 22.27 5.20
N SER A 298 -13.24 22.84 4.50
CA SER A 298 -14.62 22.92 4.97
C SER A 298 -15.27 21.55 5.05
N ALA A 299 -15.06 20.69 4.03
CA ALA A 299 -15.53 19.31 4.01
C ALA A 299 -14.87 18.43 5.10
N GLY A 300 -13.66 18.77 5.50
CA GLY A 300 -12.93 18.12 6.59
C GLY A 300 -13.16 18.72 7.98
N HIS A 301 -14.21 19.57 8.16
CA HIS A 301 -14.52 20.21 9.44
C HIS A 301 -13.33 20.96 10.09
N GLY A 302 -12.54 21.64 9.26
CA GLY A 302 -11.34 22.37 9.68
C GLY A 302 -10.04 21.59 9.55
N MET A 303 -10.10 20.30 9.23
CA MET A 303 -8.94 19.49 8.78
C MET A 303 -8.92 19.42 7.25
N LEU A 304 -7.73 19.30 6.64
CA LEU A 304 -7.63 19.14 5.21
C LEU A 304 -8.02 17.72 4.78
N LYS A 305 -9.19 17.58 4.15
CA LYS A 305 -9.64 16.36 3.47
C LYS A 305 -9.38 16.52 1.97
N ILE A 306 -8.19 16.11 1.52
CA ILE A 306 -7.78 16.26 0.12
C ILE A 306 -8.71 15.43 -0.78
N ARG A 307 -9.38 16.08 -1.76
CA ARG A 307 -10.13 15.37 -2.79
C ARG A 307 -9.17 14.62 -3.72
N GLN A 308 -9.37 13.32 -3.87
CA GLN A 308 -8.51 12.47 -4.71
C GLN A 308 -9.24 11.98 -5.97
N THR A 309 -10.54 12.14 -6.05
CA THR A 309 -11.39 11.71 -7.17
C THR A 309 -12.70 12.48 -7.17
N ASP A 310 -13.36 12.51 -8.33
CA ASP A 310 -14.76 12.97 -8.46
C ASP A 310 -15.70 11.86 -7.96
N GLU A 311 -16.08 11.92 -6.67
CA GLU A 311 -16.94 10.91 -6.02
C GLU A 311 -18.36 10.89 -6.57
N ASP A 312 -18.88 11.99 -7.14
CA ASP A 312 -20.24 12.12 -7.65
C ASP A 312 -20.51 11.20 -8.85
N LYS A 313 -19.45 10.75 -9.52
CA LYS A 313 -19.53 9.81 -10.63
C LYS A 313 -19.81 8.37 -10.18
N PHE A 314 -19.69 8.07 -8.90
CA PHE A 314 -19.77 6.71 -8.37
C PHE A 314 -21.02 6.54 -7.50
N LYS A 315 -21.85 5.54 -7.85
CA LYS A 315 -23.12 5.24 -7.16
C LYS A 315 -23.22 3.76 -6.84
N LEU A 316 -23.28 3.44 -5.55
CA LEU A 316 -23.44 2.07 -5.04
C LEU A 316 -24.75 1.43 -5.56
N GLY A 317 -24.64 0.20 -6.07
CA GLY A 317 -25.73 -0.55 -6.69
C GLY A 317 -26.03 -0.13 -8.13
N VAL A 318 -25.35 0.89 -8.68
CA VAL A 318 -25.56 1.35 -10.06
C VAL A 318 -24.33 1.09 -10.91
N ASN A 319 -23.21 1.72 -10.59
CA ASN A 319 -21.95 1.55 -11.30
C ASN A 319 -20.79 1.09 -10.38
N MET A 320 -21.04 1.00 -9.08
CA MET A 320 -20.16 0.34 -8.10
C MET A 320 -20.99 -0.66 -7.27
N ALA A 321 -20.40 -1.76 -6.84
CA ALA A 321 -21.07 -2.83 -6.08
C ALA A 321 -22.39 -3.26 -6.76
N ASN A 322 -22.33 -3.50 -8.06
CA ASN A 322 -23.54 -3.67 -8.88
C ASN A 322 -23.75 -5.11 -9.38
N THR A 323 -23.11 -6.10 -8.78
CA THR A 323 -23.39 -7.51 -9.07
C THR A 323 -24.73 -7.88 -8.43
N PRO A 324 -25.68 -8.45 -9.21
CA PRO A 324 -27.01 -8.78 -8.70
C PRO A 324 -26.96 -9.82 -7.56
N GLY A 325 -27.73 -9.58 -6.52
CA GLY A 325 -27.83 -10.43 -5.34
C GLY A 325 -28.84 -9.91 -4.33
N LYS A 326 -28.94 -10.56 -3.18
CA LYS A 326 -29.81 -10.19 -2.07
C LYS A 326 -29.07 -10.29 -0.75
N VAL A 327 -29.36 -9.40 0.17
CA VAL A 327 -29.05 -9.58 1.59
C VAL A 327 -29.97 -10.67 2.13
N VAL A 328 -29.40 -11.77 2.60
CA VAL A 328 -30.16 -12.93 3.12
C VAL A 328 -30.15 -13.02 4.65
N TRP A 329 -29.26 -12.24 5.29
CA TRP A 329 -29.16 -12.16 6.75
C TRP A 329 -28.61 -10.79 7.18
N ARG A 330 -29.02 -10.36 8.39
CA ARG A 330 -28.50 -9.14 9.03
C ARG A 330 -28.49 -9.33 10.54
N ASN A 331 -27.42 -8.89 11.18
CA ASN A 331 -27.30 -8.73 12.62
C ASN A 331 -26.54 -7.41 12.94
N ASP A 332 -26.17 -7.21 14.20
CA ASP A 332 -25.48 -5.98 14.67
C ASP A 332 -24.11 -5.74 14.05
N VAL A 333 -23.46 -6.77 13.48
CA VAL A 333 -22.08 -6.72 13.00
C VAL A 333 -21.99 -6.76 11.48
N MET A 334 -22.90 -7.51 10.83
CA MET A 334 -22.84 -7.72 9.38
C MET A 334 -24.20 -7.85 8.70
N GLU A 335 -24.20 -7.59 7.39
CA GLU A 335 -25.12 -8.14 6.40
C GLU A 335 -24.41 -9.26 5.64
N LEU A 336 -25.12 -10.36 5.35
CA LEU A 336 -24.64 -11.41 4.46
C LEU A 336 -25.35 -11.32 3.11
N ILE A 337 -24.59 -11.11 2.05
CA ILE A 337 -25.10 -11.00 0.67
C ILE A 337 -24.88 -12.32 -0.03
N GLN A 338 -25.94 -12.90 -0.62
CA GLN A 338 -25.89 -14.01 -1.58
C GLN A 338 -26.06 -13.43 -2.99
N TYR A 339 -25.13 -13.73 -3.90
CA TYR A 339 -25.24 -13.27 -5.29
C TYR A 339 -26.06 -14.21 -6.15
N ALA A 340 -26.81 -13.62 -7.08
CA ALA A 340 -27.62 -14.38 -8.02
C ALA A 340 -26.75 -15.14 -9.02
N PRO A 341 -27.00 -16.45 -9.24
CA PRO A 341 -26.24 -17.24 -10.19
C PRO A 341 -26.49 -16.79 -11.64
N THR A 342 -25.46 -16.95 -12.50
CA THR A 342 -25.56 -16.66 -13.93
C THR A 342 -25.44 -17.92 -14.79
N THR A 343 -25.31 -19.08 -14.17
CA THR A 343 -25.22 -20.41 -14.81
C THR A 343 -26.35 -21.31 -14.33
N SER A 344 -26.75 -22.30 -15.13
CA SER A 344 -27.79 -23.28 -14.76
C SER A 344 -27.38 -24.21 -13.63
N ASP A 345 -26.08 -24.52 -13.59
CA ASP A 345 -25.46 -25.39 -12.60
C ASP A 345 -24.32 -24.66 -11.90
N VAL A 346 -24.18 -24.87 -10.60
CA VAL A 346 -23.13 -24.28 -9.77
C VAL A 346 -22.37 -25.39 -9.03
N TYR A 347 -21.15 -25.10 -8.61
CA TYR A 347 -20.43 -26.00 -7.70
C TYR A 347 -21.18 -26.13 -6.39
N ALA A 348 -21.31 -27.36 -5.89
CA ALA A 348 -22.13 -27.65 -4.70
C ALA A 348 -21.67 -26.89 -3.48
N ARG A 349 -20.36 -26.77 -3.27
CA ARG A 349 -19.79 -26.07 -2.12
C ARG A 349 -19.85 -24.55 -2.31
N PRO A 350 -20.52 -23.80 -1.39
CA PRO A 350 -20.57 -22.34 -1.44
C PRO A 350 -19.21 -21.72 -1.12
N LEU A 351 -18.96 -20.55 -1.68
CA LEU A 351 -17.86 -19.67 -1.36
C LEU A 351 -18.34 -18.54 -0.46
N LEU A 352 -17.81 -18.45 0.77
CA LEU A 352 -17.94 -17.28 1.64
C LEU A 352 -16.73 -16.38 1.48
N ILE A 353 -16.92 -15.08 1.32
CA ILE A 353 -15.86 -14.09 1.30
C ILE A 353 -15.94 -13.23 2.57
N THR A 354 -14.82 -13.17 3.31
CA THR A 354 -14.62 -12.34 4.49
C THR A 354 -13.69 -11.17 4.14
N PRO A 355 -14.23 -10.00 3.77
CA PRO A 355 -13.43 -8.82 3.41
C PRO A 355 -12.87 -8.14 4.66
N PRO A 356 -11.92 -7.20 4.52
CA PRO A 356 -11.50 -6.35 5.62
C PRO A 356 -12.68 -5.49 6.13
N TRP A 357 -12.66 -5.13 7.43
CA TRP A 357 -13.62 -4.19 8.03
C TRP A 357 -13.09 -2.74 8.06
N ILE A 358 -11.85 -2.50 7.65
CA ILE A 358 -11.23 -1.16 7.59
C ILE A 358 -11.86 -0.33 6.47
N ASN A 359 -12.13 -1.00 5.33
CA ASN A 359 -12.82 -0.44 4.17
C ASN A 359 -14.00 -1.35 3.79
N LYS A 360 -14.86 -0.86 2.93
CA LYS A 360 -16.07 -1.57 2.53
C LYS A 360 -15.77 -2.73 1.57
N PHE A 361 -16.58 -3.77 1.65
CA PHE A 361 -16.42 -5.05 0.96
C PHE A 361 -16.28 -4.93 -0.57
N TYR A 362 -16.84 -3.87 -1.15
CA TYR A 362 -17.00 -3.79 -2.60
C TYR A 362 -15.71 -3.51 -3.39
N VAL A 363 -14.56 -3.45 -2.74
CA VAL A 363 -13.28 -3.60 -3.47
C VAL A 363 -13.26 -4.88 -4.29
N LEU A 364 -13.90 -5.95 -3.79
CA LEU A 364 -14.06 -7.24 -4.48
C LEU A 364 -15.23 -7.28 -5.47
N ASP A 365 -16.06 -6.24 -5.49
CA ASP A 365 -17.17 -6.02 -6.44
C ASP A 365 -17.18 -4.56 -6.93
N LEU A 366 -16.00 -4.05 -7.32
CA LEU A 366 -15.78 -2.63 -7.55
C LEU A 366 -16.70 -2.07 -8.65
N ASN A 367 -16.67 -2.69 -9.82
CA ASN A 367 -17.57 -2.40 -10.94
C ASN A 367 -17.68 -3.63 -11.86
N SER A 368 -18.44 -3.53 -12.95
CA SER A 368 -18.68 -4.65 -13.87
C SER A 368 -17.42 -5.27 -14.49
N GLU A 369 -16.32 -4.52 -14.57
CA GLU A 369 -15.05 -4.99 -15.16
C GLU A 369 -14.04 -5.45 -14.12
N LYS A 370 -14.09 -4.87 -12.90
CA LYS A 370 -13.14 -5.10 -11.82
C LYS A 370 -13.85 -5.76 -10.62
N SER A 371 -14.65 -6.80 -10.87
CA SER A 371 -15.35 -7.56 -9.84
C SER A 371 -14.88 -9.01 -9.80
N PHE A 372 -14.21 -9.38 -8.71
CA PHE A 372 -13.87 -10.76 -8.40
C PHE A 372 -15.17 -11.57 -8.14
N VAL A 373 -16.11 -10.98 -7.43
CA VAL A 373 -17.42 -11.59 -7.13
C VAL A 373 -18.18 -11.95 -8.41
N ARG A 374 -18.38 -10.98 -9.29
CA ARG A 374 -19.07 -11.19 -10.59
C ARG A 374 -18.39 -12.27 -11.42
N TRP A 375 -17.06 -12.23 -11.46
CA TRP A 375 -16.30 -13.23 -12.19
C TRP A 375 -16.49 -14.63 -11.58
N ALA A 376 -16.40 -14.77 -10.26
CA ALA A 376 -16.58 -16.04 -9.55
C ALA A 376 -17.99 -16.62 -9.76
N VAL A 377 -19.02 -15.79 -9.69
CA VAL A 377 -20.41 -16.18 -10.02
C VAL A 377 -20.52 -16.65 -11.47
N ALA A 378 -19.89 -15.95 -12.43
CA ALA A 378 -19.90 -16.34 -13.83
C ALA A 378 -19.14 -17.67 -14.11
N GLN A 379 -18.25 -18.09 -13.20
CA GLN A 379 -17.60 -19.41 -13.26
C GLN A 379 -18.46 -20.53 -12.62
N GLY A 380 -19.65 -20.22 -12.11
CA GLY A 380 -20.57 -21.18 -11.50
C GLY A 380 -20.32 -21.42 -10.00
N LEU A 381 -19.73 -20.47 -9.29
CA LEU A 381 -19.66 -20.52 -7.82
C LEU A 381 -20.90 -19.87 -7.20
N THR A 382 -21.45 -20.48 -6.14
CA THR A 382 -22.44 -19.82 -5.26
C THR A 382 -21.69 -18.94 -4.28
N VAL A 383 -21.75 -17.61 -4.46
CA VAL A 383 -20.93 -16.67 -3.73
C VAL A 383 -21.73 -15.93 -2.67
N PHE A 384 -21.22 -15.94 -1.45
CA PHE A 384 -21.64 -15.09 -0.33
C PHE A 384 -20.51 -14.15 0.06
N ILE A 385 -20.86 -12.93 0.49
CA ILE A 385 -19.90 -11.97 1.03
C ILE A 385 -20.47 -11.28 2.26
N ILE A 386 -19.60 -11.10 3.25
CA ILE A 386 -19.91 -10.31 4.44
C ILE A 386 -19.79 -8.82 4.09
N SER A 387 -20.81 -8.04 4.40
CA SER A 387 -20.79 -6.58 4.42
C SER A 387 -20.80 -6.12 5.87
N TRP A 388 -19.65 -5.70 6.40
CA TRP A 388 -19.52 -5.25 7.77
C TRP A 388 -20.30 -3.96 8.02
N VAL A 389 -20.86 -3.83 9.23
CA VAL A 389 -21.49 -2.59 9.69
C VAL A 389 -20.45 -1.46 9.72
N ASN A 390 -20.85 -0.22 9.43
CA ASN A 390 -20.08 0.95 9.79
C ASN A 390 -20.47 1.34 11.24
N PRO A 391 -19.65 1.02 12.25
CA PRO A 391 -20.07 1.09 13.65
C PRO A 391 -20.21 2.53 14.14
N ASP A 392 -21.16 2.69 15.05
CA ASP A 392 -21.33 3.86 15.90
C ASP A 392 -20.91 3.57 17.35
N GLU A 393 -21.12 4.53 18.27
CA GLU A 393 -20.81 4.40 19.69
C GLU A 393 -21.48 3.16 20.33
N SER A 394 -22.69 2.77 19.90
CA SER A 394 -23.41 1.60 20.43
C SER A 394 -22.67 0.28 20.21
N LYS A 395 -21.70 0.25 19.29
CA LYS A 395 -20.90 -0.92 18.92
C LYS A 395 -19.50 -0.91 19.55
N ALA A 396 -19.21 0.03 20.45
CA ALA A 396 -17.87 0.22 21.04
C ALA A 396 -17.24 -1.07 21.60
N GLU A 397 -18.07 -1.93 22.21
CA GLU A 397 -17.66 -3.19 22.84
C GLU A 397 -17.73 -4.42 21.91
N LYS A 398 -18.07 -4.24 20.60
CA LYS A 398 -17.97 -5.32 19.61
C LYS A 398 -16.49 -5.60 19.31
N GLY A 399 -15.93 -6.56 20.03
CA GLY A 399 -14.54 -6.97 19.93
C GLY A 399 -14.27 -7.91 18.76
N PHE A 400 -13.05 -8.38 18.68
CA PHE A 400 -12.57 -9.31 17.65
C PHE A 400 -13.35 -10.65 17.69
N GLU A 401 -13.72 -11.12 18.89
CA GLU A 401 -14.57 -12.29 19.13
C GLU A 401 -15.95 -12.10 18.52
N ALA A 402 -16.54 -10.91 18.64
CA ALA A 402 -17.85 -10.62 18.04
C ALA A 402 -17.79 -10.72 16.50
N TYR A 403 -16.72 -10.22 15.88
CA TYR A 403 -16.53 -10.37 14.43
C TYR A 403 -16.33 -11.83 14.01
N MET A 404 -15.74 -12.67 14.85
CA MET A 404 -15.62 -14.10 14.62
C MET A 404 -17.00 -14.79 14.74
N HIS A 405 -17.70 -14.62 15.87
CA HIS A 405 -18.95 -15.33 16.15
C HIS A 405 -20.15 -14.80 15.37
N GLU A 406 -20.40 -13.49 15.47
CA GLU A 406 -21.54 -12.84 14.81
C GLU A 406 -21.27 -12.61 13.31
N GLY A 407 -20.00 -12.65 12.88
CA GLY A 407 -19.57 -12.56 11.50
C GLY A 407 -19.40 -13.94 10.87
N ILE A 408 -18.20 -14.52 10.92
CA ILE A 408 -17.84 -15.72 10.14
C ILE A 408 -18.67 -16.95 10.55
N LEU A 409 -18.75 -17.27 11.86
CA LEU A 409 -19.45 -18.48 12.32
C LEU A 409 -20.95 -18.40 12.06
N THR A 410 -21.58 -17.23 12.27
CA THR A 410 -22.98 -16.97 11.89
C THR A 410 -23.18 -17.07 10.38
N ALA A 411 -22.24 -16.55 9.57
CA ALA A 411 -22.34 -16.65 8.10
C ALA A 411 -22.35 -18.12 7.64
N LEU A 412 -21.59 -19.01 8.29
CA LEU A 412 -21.61 -20.45 7.98
C LEU A 412 -22.99 -21.09 8.31
N ASP A 413 -23.60 -20.73 9.45
CA ASP A 413 -24.96 -21.18 9.81
C ASP A 413 -26.01 -20.70 8.80
N VAL A 414 -25.88 -19.46 8.36
CA VAL A 414 -26.78 -18.83 7.36
C VAL A 414 -26.61 -19.48 5.99
N ILE A 415 -25.37 -19.79 5.58
CA ILE A 415 -25.09 -20.48 4.31
C ILE A 415 -25.71 -21.88 4.31
N GLU A 416 -25.62 -22.64 5.41
CA GLU A 416 -26.27 -23.93 5.51
C GLU A 416 -27.79 -23.80 5.38
N GLN A 417 -28.42 -22.80 5.99
CA GLN A 417 -29.86 -22.53 5.86
C GLN A 417 -30.23 -22.10 4.43
N ALA A 418 -29.37 -21.33 3.75
CA ALA A 418 -29.65 -20.86 2.38
C ALA A 418 -29.44 -21.94 1.31
N THR A 419 -28.51 -22.87 1.52
CA THR A 419 -28.03 -23.78 0.46
C THR A 419 -28.26 -25.26 0.78
N GLY A 420 -28.45 -25.63 2.05
CA GLY A 420 -28.46 -27.01 2.52
C GLY A 420 -27.03 -27.62 2.64
N GLU A 421 -25.99 -26.89 2.29
CA GLU A 421 -24.59 -27.35 2.36
C GLU A 421 -23.98 -26.94 3.69
N ARG A 422 -23.63 -27.91 4.50
CA ARG A 422 -22.99 -27.68 5.80
C ARG A 422 -21.55 -27.16 5.66
N LYS A 423 -20.85 -27.57 4.61
CA LYS A 423 -19.46 -27.18 4.40
C LYS A 423 -19.32 -26.07 3.37
N ALA A 424 -18.43 -25.13 3.63
CA ALA A 424 -18.10 -24.02 2.75
C ALA A 424 -16.58 -23.96 2.44
N THR A 425 -16.23 -23.37 1.31
CA THR A 425 -14.93 -22.77 1.07
C THR A 425 -14.97 -21.32 1.50
N VAL A 426 -13.96 -20.84 2.20
CA VAL A 426 -13.94 -19.45 2.68
C VAL A 426 -12.73 -18.72 2.15
N ALA A 427 -12.92 -17.49 1.71
CA ALA A 427 -11.83 -16.60 1.30
C ALA A 427 -11.75 -15.39 2.23
N GLY A 428 -10.57 -15.10 2.77
CA GLY A 428 -10.31 -13.92 3.59
C GLY A 428 -9.35 -12.95 2.91
N TYR A 429 -9.64 -11.66 2.98
CA TYR A 429 -8.79 -10.63 2.40
C TYR A 429 -8.22 -9.72 3.49
N CYS A 430 -6.89 -9.50 3.47
CA CYS A 430 -6.19 -8.60 4.38
C CYS A 430 -6.52 -8.94 5.86
N VAL A 431 -6.97 -7.96 6.67
CA VAL A 431 -7.39 -8.18 8.07
C VAL A 431 -8.59 -9.14 8.19
N GLY A 432 -9.48 -9.21 7.20
CA GLY A 432 -10.53 -10.21 7.14
C GLY A 432 -9.96 -11.63 7.03
N GLY A 433 -8.80 -11.78 6.37
CA GLY A 433 -8.05 -13.02 6.35
C GLY A 433 -7.38 -13.34 7.69
N THR A 434 -6.85 -12.34 8.41
CA THR A 434 -6.32 -12.53 9.78
C THR A 434 -7.42 -13.01 10.74
N LEU A 435 -8.62 -12.42 10.66
CA LEU A 435 -9.79 -12.89 11.39
C LEU A 435 -10.13 -14.33 11.03
N LEU A 436 -10.17 -14.65 9.74
CA LEU A 436 -10.47 -15.99 9.24
C LEU A 436 -9.42 -17.01 9.71
N ALA A 437 -8.13 -16.68 9.69
CA ALA A 437 -7.06 -17.55 10.19
C ALA A 437 -7.21 -17.82 11.70
N THR A 438 -7.60 -16.80 12.46
CA THR A 438 -7.91 -16.90 13.89
C THR A 438 -9.14 -17.80 14.10
N THR A 439 -10.21 -17.61 13.33
CA THR A 439 -11.43 -18.42 13.35
C THR A 439 -11.12 -19.87 13.03
N LEU A 440 -10.30 -20.17 12.03
CA LEU A 440 -9.88 -21.53 11.68
C LEU A 440 -9.11 -22.22 12.81
N ALA A 441 -8.21 -21.50 13.48
CA ALA A 441 -7.48 -22.04 14.62
C ALA A 441 -8.43 -22.31 15.81
N TYR A 442 -9.44 -21.49 16.04
CA TYR A 442 -10.50 -21.68 17.01
C TYR A 442 -11.37 -22.90 16.66
N MET A 443 -11.86 -22.99 15.42
CA MET A 443 -12.66 -24.11 14.93
C MET A 443 -11.87 -25.43 15.04
N ALA A 444 -10.59 -25.44 14.68
CA ALA A 444 -9.75 -26.63 14.82
C ALA A 444 -9.57 -27.07 16.28
N ALA A 445 -9.53 -26.12 17.22
CA ALA A 445 -9.42 -26.42 18.65
C ALA A 445 -10.76 -26.89 19.27
N THR A 446 -11.89 -26.43 18.74
CA THR A 446 -13.26 -26.77 19.21
C THR A 446 -13.91 -27.92 18.45
N GLY A 447 -13.26 -28.42 17.37
CA GLY A 447 -13.76 -29.53 16.56
C GLY A 447 -14.83 -29.14 15.54
N ASP A 448 -14.95 -27.88 15.17
CA ASP A 448 -15.84 -27.41 14.09
C ASP A 448 -15.16 -27.60 12.73
N ASP A 449 -15.77 -28.39 11.83
CA ASP A 449 -15.24 -28.78 10.52
C ASP A 449 -16.01 -28.19 9.34
N ARG A 450 -16.83 -27.13 9.56
CA ARG A 450 -17.68 -26.53 8.52
C ARG A 450 -16.89 -25.83 7.40
N ILE A 451 -15.64 -25.45 7.62
CA ILE A 451 -14.74 -24.95 6.57
C ILE A 451 -13.85 -26.08 6.08
N ASP A 452 -13.87 -26.34 4.78
CA ASP A 452 -13.19 -27.48 4.16
C ASP A 452 -11.98 -27.10 3.33
N SER A 453 -11.90 -25.86 2.86
CA SER A 453 -10.74 -25.27 2.23
C SER A 453 -10.76 -23.75 2.42
N VAL A 454 -9.59 -23.12 2.41
CA VAL A 454 -9.48 -21.69 2.65
C VAL A 454 -8.59 -21.01 1.62
N THR A 455 -8.92 -19.77 1.30
CA THR A 455 -8.10 -18.87 0.50
C THR A 455 -7.77 -17.62 1.31
N PHE A 456 -6.52 -17.21 1.28
CA PHE A 456 -6.08 -15.92 1.83
C PHE A 456 -5.58 -15.00 0.72
N PHE A 457 -6.09 -13.80 0.68
CA PHE A 457 -5.64 -12.74 -0.24
C PHE A 457 -4.87 -11.68 0.54
N ALA A 458 -3.57 -11.57 0.29
CA ALA A 458 -2.70 -10.57 0.90
C ALA A 458 -2.90 -10.49 2.44
N THR A 459 -2.87 -11.64 3.10
CA THR A 459 -3.21 -11.81 4.52
C THR A 459 -1.95 -12.03 5.36
N GLN A 460 -1.84 -11.32 6.47
CA GLN A 460 -0.79 -11.54 7.46
C GLN A 460 -1.33 -12.32 8.66
N VAL A 461 -0.56 -13.31 9.12
CA VAL A 461 -0.72 -13.99 10.41
C VAL A 461 0.56 -13.96 11.23
N ASP A 462 1.69 -13.61 10.61
CA ASP A 462 2.97 -13.31 11.25
C ASP A 462 3.31 -11.83 11.04
N PHE A 463 3.22 -11.04 12.11
CA PHE A 463 3.43 -9.60 12.11
C PHE A 463 4.87 -9.19 12.52
N SER A 464 5.80 -10.12 12.57
CA SER A 464 7.21 -9.80 12.90
C SER A 464 7.89 -8.85 11.92
N ASN A 465 7.31 -8.69 10.72
CA ASN A 465 7.67 -7.68 9.72
C ASN A 465 6.37 -7.23 9.01
N ALA A 466 5.54 -6.48 9.72
CA ALA A 466 4.22 -6.08 9.28
C ALA A 466 4.22 -4.86 8.34
N GLY A 467 5.34 -4.62 7.64
CA GLY A 467 5.44 -3.53 6.69
C GLY A 467 5.45 -2.15 7.35
N GLU A 468 5.13 -1.15 6.56
CA GLU A 468 5.20 0.26 7.00
C GLU A 468 4.12 0.64 8.02
N LEU A 469 3.00 -0.09 8.09
CA LEU A 469 1.96 0.16 9.09
C LEU A 469 2.47 -0.01 10.53
N GLN A 470 3.51 -0.81 10.74
CA GLN A 470 4.09 -1.04 12.07
C GLN A 470 4.56 0.25 12.77
N ILE A 471 4.84 1.31 12.01
CA ILE A 471 5.24 2.61 12.57
C ILE A 471 4.16 3.29 13.44
N PHE A 472 2.89 2.94 13.19
CA PHE A 472 1.76 3.53 13.92
C PHE A 472 1.40 2.76 15.19
N PHE A 473 2.02 1.59 15.46
CA PHE A 473 1.65 0.71 16.55
C PHE A 473 2.80 0.51 17.54
N ASP A 474 2.91 1.41 18.50
CA ASP A 474 3.68 1.24 19.73
C ASP A 474 2.77 1.52 20.93
N GLU A 475 3.21 1.13 22.15
CA GLU A 475 2.37 1.25 23.35
C GLU A 475 1.96 2.69 23.68
N GLU A 476 2.82 3.69 23.43
CA GLU A 476 2.52 5.10 23.68
C GLU A 476 1.40 5.59 22.75
N ARG A 477 1.49 5.25 21.46
CA ARG A 477 0.47 5.60 20.47
C ARG A 477 -0.84 4.85 20.68
N LEU A 478 -0.77 3.56 20.99
CA LEU A 478 -1.97 2.77 21.26
C LEU A 478 -2.71 3.27 22.50
N ALA A 479 -1.99 3.67 23.55
CA ALA A 479 -2.61 4.28 24.73
C ALA A 479 -3.33 5.60 24.40
N ALA A 480 -2.71 6.46 23.56
CA ALA A 480 -3.34 7.71 23.12
C ALA A 480 -4.56 7.44 22.19
N MET A 481 -4.48 6.44 21.31
CA MET A 481 -5.62 6.03 20.48
C MET A 481 -6.78 5.48 21.33
N ASP A 482 -6.48 4.66 22.35
CA ASP A 482 -7.49 4.13 23.27
C ASP A 482 -8.19 5.23 24.05
N GLU A 483 -7.44 6.26 24.50
CA GLU A 483 -8.02 7.43 25.18
C GLU A 483 -8.97 8.21 24.24
N GLY A 484 -8.57 8.40 22.98
CA GLY A 484 -9.42 9.02 21.96
C GLY A 484 -10.69 8.19 21.73
N MET A 485 -10.53 6.89 21.46
CA MET A 485 -11.65 5.98 21.21
C MET A 485 -12.56 5.77 22.43
N ALA A 486 -12.07 5.99 23.65
CA ALA A 486 -12.91 5.95 24.85
C ALA A 486 -14.02 7.02 24.85
N LYS A 487 -13.81 8.13 24.13
CA LYS A 487 -14.76 9.24 24.02
C LYS A 487 -15.83 8.99 22.93
N THR A 488 -15.44 8.35 21.82
CA THR A 488 -16.27 8.16 20.62
C THR A 488 -16.84 6.75 20.50
N GLY A 489 -16.26 5.77 21.16
CA GLY A 489 -16.59 4.35 21.05
C GLY A 489 -15.94 3.66 19.84
N TYR A 490 -15.27 4.39 18.96
CA TYR A 490 -14.67 3.84 17.73
C TYR A 490 -13.45 4.64 17.26
N LEU A 491 -12.62 4.03 16.43
CA LEU A 491 -11.63 4.72 15.61
C LEU A 491 -12.31 5.30 14.38
N ASP A 492 -12.13 6.59 14.14
CA ASP A 492 -12.69 7.26 12.96
C ASP A 492 -12.01 6.78 11.66
N GLY A 493 -12.82 6.54 10.61
CA GLY A 493 -12.33 6.09 9.31
C GLY A 493 -11.39 7.07 8.62
N VAL A 494 -11.58 8.38 8.83
CA VAL A 494 -10.69 9.43 8.27
C VAL A 494 -9.28 9.32 8.84
N LYS A 495 -9.13 8.96 10.13
CA LYS A 495 -7.80 8.74 10.74
C LYS A 495 -7.05 7.59 10.06
N MET A 496 -7.76 6.50 9.75
CA MET A 496 -7.19 5.38 8.99
C MET A 496 -6.80 5.77 7.57
N ALA A 497 -7.67 6.50 6.85
CA ALA A 497 -7.37 6.98 5.50
C ALA A 497 -6.12 7.87 5.49
N ASN A 498 -6.00 8.78 6.45
CA ASN A 498 -4.83 9.65 6.56
C ASN A 498 -3.54 8.85 6.85
N ALA A 499 -3.61 7.81 7.69
CA ALA A 499 -2.47 6.92 7.91
C ALA A 499 -2.03 6.22 6.62
N PHE A 500 -2.97 5.68 5.82
CA PHE A 500 -2.65 5.08 4.52
C PHE A 500 -2.09 6.10 3.52
N ASN A 501 -2.63 7.33 3.48
CA ASN A 501 -2.12 8.39 2.61
C ASN A 501 -0.67 8.76 2.95
N MET A 502 -0.31 8.78 4.24
CA MET A 502 1.07 9.04 4.69
C MET A 502 2.07 7.94 4.29
N LEU A 503 1.62 6.70 4.05
CA LEU A 503 2.50 5.64 3.55
C LEU A 503 2.96 5.90 2.11
N ARG A 504 2.17 6.61 1.31
CA ARG A 504 2.44 6.96 -0.09
C ARG A 504 2.26 8.46 -0.35
N PRO A 505 3.04 9.33 0.33
CA PRO A 505 2.79 10.77 0.33
C PRO A 505 2.91 11.40 -1.06
N ASN A 506 3.81 10.95 -1.91
CA ASN A 506 3.95 11.50 -3.25
C ASN A 506 2.73 11.20 -4.13
N GLU A 507 2.19 9.99 -4.04
CA GLU A 507 1.08 9.52 -4.87
C GLU A 507 -0.29 9.94 -4.31
N LEU A 508 -0.45 9.94 -2.99
CA LEU A 508 -1.76 10.13 -2.34
C LEU A 508 -1.94 11.50 -1.68
N ILE A 509 -0.87 12.28 -1.53
CA ILE A 509 -0.93 13.64 -0.98
C ILE A 509 -0.42 14.66 -2.00
N TRP A 510 0.89 14.60 -2.31
CA TRP A 510 1.54 15.69 -3.04
C TRP A 510 1.12 15.80 -4.49
N THR A 511 0.79 14.70 -5.18
CA THR A 511 0.20 14.75 -6.52
C THR A 511 -1.08 15.57 -6.53
N TYR A 512 -1.99 15.33 -5.57
CA TYR A 512 -3.26 16.07 -5.48
C TYR A 512 -3.06 17.51 -5.00
N VAL A 513 -2.14 17.76 -4.08
CA VAL A 513 -1.78 19.13 -3.69
C VAL A 513 -1.32 19.94 -4.90
N VAL A 514 -0.46 19.34 -5.73
CA VAL A 514 0.06 19.98 -6.94
C VAL A 514 -1.05 20.17 -7.99
N ASP A 515 -1.79 19.11 -8.31
CA ASP A 515 -2.78 19.17 -9.40
C ASP A 515 -4.01 19.97 -8.99
N ASN A 516 -4.57 19.76 -7.80
CA ASN A 516 -5.77 20.46 -7.36
C ASN A 516 -5.47 21.90 -6.97
N TYR A 517 -4.48 22.11 -6.07
CA TYR A 517 -4.32 23.42 -5.44
C TYR A 517 -3.31 24.32 -6.15
N MET A 518 -2.35 23.77 -6.91
CA MET A 518 -1.38 24.57 -7.66
C MET A 518 -1.75 24.71 -9.14
N LYS A 519 -2.23 23.64 -9.79
CA LYS A 519 -2.70 23.70 -11.19
C LYS A 519 -4.16 24.13 -11.30
N GLY A 520 -4.95 23.99 -10.22
CA GLY A 520 -6.39 24.30 -10.21
C GLY A 520 -7.19 23.35 -11.10
N VAL A 521 -6.84 22.05 -11.09
CA VAL A 521 -7.46 20.98 -11.89
C VAL A 521 -8.23 20.05 -10.97
N GLU A 522 -9.52 19.84 -11.25
CA GLU A 522 -10.32 18.84 -10.54
C GLU A 522 -9.81 17.43 -10.82
N PRO A 523 -9.77 16.55 -9.80
CA PRO A 523 -9.31 15.19 -10.00
C PRO A 523 -10.27 14.40 -10.91
N ALA A 524 -9.70 13.56 -11.78
CA ALA A 524 -10.49 12.67 -12.62
C ALA A 524 -11.21 11.62 -11.76
N ALA A 525 -12.37 11.15 -12.25
CA ALA A 525 -13.09 10.07 -11.60
C ALA A 525 -12.29 8.77 -11.67
N PHE A 526 -11.97 8.21 -10.50
CA PHE A 526 -11.22 6.96 -10.37
C PHE A 526 -11.84 6.05 -9.30
N ASP A 527 -12.31 4.90 -9.73
CA ASP A 527 -13.14 3.98 -8.93
C ASP A 527 -12.46 3.47 -7.65
N LEU A 528 -11.17 3.11 -7.72
CA LEU A 528 -10.43 2.65 -6.53
C LEU A 528 -10.22 3.75 -5.49
N LEU A 529 -10.04 4.99 -5.92
CA LEU A 529 -9.91 6.11 -4.98
C LEU A 529 -11.26 6.48 -4.37
N ALA A 530 -12.36 6.37 -5.14
CA ALA A 530 -13.71 6.52 -4.60
C ALA A 530 -14.02 5.46 -3.54
N TRP A 531 -13.59 4.21 -3.75
CA TRP A 531 -13.68 3.16 -2.74
C TRP A 531 -12.76 3.45 -1.54
N ASN A 532 -11.54 3.90 -1.77
CA ASN A 532 -10.57 4.18 -0.70
C ASN A 532 -11.01 5.34 0.21
N SER A 533 -11.72 6.34 -0.35
CA SER A 533 -12.29 7.45 0.42
C SER A 533 -13.53 7.06 1.23
N ASP A 534 -14.19 5.95 0.86
CA ASP A 534 -15.37 5.41 1.55
C ASP A 534 -14.97 4.53 2.74
N CYS A 535 -14.29 5.14 3.72
CA CYS A 535 -13.74 4.48 4.89
C CYS A 535 -14.82 3.98 5.85
N THR A 536 -14.42 3.07 6.74
CA THR A 536 -15.26 2.52 7.80
C THR A 536 -14.67 2.85 9.17
N ARG A 537 -15.50 3.16 10.14
CA ARG A 537 -15.09 3.21 11.56
C ARG A 537 -14.76 1.81 12.05
N ILE A 538 -14.00 1.72 13.14
CA ILE A 538 -13.64 0.44 13.76
C ILE A 538 -14.01 0.51 15.24
N PRO A 539 -14.79 -0.44 15.80
CA PRO A 539 -15.14 -0.45 17.22
C PRO A 539 -13.89 -0.43 18.10
N ARG A 540 -13.92 0.32 19.19
CA ARG A 540 -12.82 0.46 20.15
C ARG A 540 -12.25 -0.90 20.57
N ALA A 541 -13.11 -1.81 21.01
CA ALA A 541 -12.68 -3.13 21.49
C ALA A 541 -12.00 -3.95 20.40
N ASN A 542 -12.52 -3.94 19.15
CA ASN A 542 -11.91 -4.66 18.04
C ASN A 542 -10.54 -4.07 17.66
N HIS A 543 -10.45 -2.73 17.52
CA HIS A 543 -9.20 -2.08 17.15
C HIS A 543 -8.10 -2.32 18.19
N SER A 544 -8.40 -2.10 19.47
CA SER A 544 -7.43 -2.29 20.55
C SER A 544 -6.92 -3.72 20.67
N PHE A 545 -7.83 -4.71 20.54
CA PHE A 545 -7.43 -6.12 20.54
C PHE A 545 -6.55 -6.47 19.35
N TYR A 546 -6.99 -6.13 18.13
CA TYR A 546 -6.28 -6.46 16.90
C TYR A 546 -4.88 -5.85 16.86
N THR A 547 -4.75 -4.56 17.15
CA THR A 547 -3.46 -3.88 17.06
C THR A 547 -2.46 -4.39 18.09
N ARG A 548 -2.86 -4.60 19.35
CA ARG A 548 -1.97 -5.17 20.37
C ARG A 548 -1.61 -6.62 20.08
N SER A 549 -2.62 -7.47 19.87
CA SER A 549 -2.40 -8.91 19.74
C SER A 549 -1.63 -9.29 18.47
N CYS A 550 -1.80 -8.52 17.36
CA CYS A 550 -1.16 -8.81 16.10
C CYS A 550 0.12 -7.97 15.91
N TYR A 551 0.03 -6.62 15.87
CA TYR A 551 1.17 -5.77 15.53
C TYR A 551 2.22 -5.66 16.63
N VAL A 552 1.82 -5.54 17.91
CA VAL A 552 2.78 -5.37 19.01
C VAL A 552 3.29 -6.71 19.50
N GLU A 553 2.40 -7.64 19.79
CA GLU A 553 2.73 -8.88 20.47
C GLU A 553 2.89 -10.09 19.55
N ASN A 554 2.35 -10.02 18.34
CA ASN A 554 2.37 -11.11 17.34
C ASN A 554 1.88 -12.46 17.93
N ARG A 555 0.83 -12.41 18.78
CA ARG A 555 0.34 -13.55 19.57
C ARG A 555 -0.11 -14.72 18.70
N LEU A 556 -0.75 -14.45 17.55
CA LEU A 556 -1.28 -15.51 16.67
C LEU A 556 -0.14 -16.38 16.13
N ALA A 557 0.90 -15.77 15.57
CA ALA A 557 2.06 -16.50 15.05
C ALA A 557 2.82 -17.25 16.14
N ARG A 558 2.85 -16.71 17.35
CA ARG A 558 3.54 -17.32 18.52
C ARG A 558 2.69 -18.42 19.19
N GLY A 559 1.43 -18.64 18.77
CA GLY A 559 0.52 -19.57 19.41
C GLY A 559 0.16 -19.16 20.85
N GLU A 560 0.15 -17.87 21.12
CA GLU A 560 -0.18 -17.26 22.42
C GLU A 560 -1.54 -16.55 22.45
N MET A 561 -2.20 -16.44 21.28
CA MET A 561 -3.51 -15.83 21.20
C MET A 561 -4.56 -16.73 21.87
N VAL A 562 -5.43 -16.11 22.67
CA VAL A 562 -6.54 -16.78 23.36
C VAL A 562 -7.83 -16.06 22.96
N ILE A 563 -8.83 -16.82 22.50
CA ILE A 563 -10.18 -16.34 22.17
C ILE A 563 -11.17 -17.21 22.95
N ASP A 564 -12.08 -16.62 23.71
CA ASP A 564 -13.08 -17.30 24.55
C ASP A 564 -12.47 -18.39 25.46
N GLY A 565 -11.27 -18.13 25.98
CA GLY A 565 -10.53 -19.10 26.81
C GLY A 565 -9.85 -20.22 26.03
N VAL A 566 -9.97 -20.27 24.71
CA VAL A 566 -9.36 -21.25 23.82
C VAL A 566 -8.00 -20.72 23.33
N LYS A 567 -6.92 -21.43 23.64
CA LYS A 567 -5.59 -21.11 23.11
C LYS A 567 -5.44 -21.58 21.66
N LEU A 568 -5.12 -20.66 20.77
CA LEU A 568 -5.07 -20.89 19.34
C LEU A 568 -3.70 -21.37 18.86
N ASN A 569 -3.71 -22.27 17.86
CA ASN A 569 -2.51 -22.73 17.19
C ASN A 569 -2.78 -22.97 15.70
N LEU A 570 -2.17 -22.17 14.83
CA LEU A 570 -2.32 -22.28 13.38
C LEU A 570 -1.89 -23.64 12.84
N ASN A 571 -0.95 -24.33 13.50
CA ASN A 571 -0.54 -25.69 13.10
C ASN A 571 -1.67 -26.74 13.23
N ASN A 572 -2.75 -26.45 13.96
CA ASN A 572 -3.92 -27.31 14.04
C ASN A 572 -4.85 -27.19 12.82
N VAL A 573 -4.69 -26.15 12.00
CA VAL A 573 -5.43 -25.96 10.75
C VAL A 573 -4.85 -26.90 9.70
N LYS A 574 -5.57 -27.96 9.36
CA LYS A 574 -5.13 -29.06 8.48
C LYS A 574 -5.81 -29.08 7.11
N ILE A 575 -6.75 -28.17 6.86
CA ILE A 575 -7.47 -28.08 5.59
C ILE A 575 -6.54 -27.52 4.48
N PRO A 576 -6.86 -27.76 3.19
CA PRO A 576 -6.14 -27.15 2.06
C PRO A 576 -6.22 -25.62 2.08
N ILE A 577 -5.09 -24.96 1.82
CA ILE A 577 -4.94 -23.50 1.86
C ILE A 577 -4.39 -23.00 0.53
N TYR A 578 -5.03 -21.96 -0.01
CA TYR A 578 -4.48 -21.14 -1.09
C TYR A 578 -4.05 -19.79 -0.54
N GLU A 579 -2.78 -19.48 -0.58
CA GLU A 579 -2.21 -18.23 -0.03
C GLU A 579 -1.69 -17.35 -1.17
N LEU A 580 -2.37 -16.23 -1.42
CA LEU A 580 -1.93 -15.22 -2.38
C LEU A 580 -1.23 -14.08 -1.64
N ALA A 581 0.06 -13.94 -1.84
CA ALA A 581 0.79 -12.71 -1.53
C ALA A 581 0.90 -11.82 -2.77
N THR A 582 1.15 -10.53 -2.60
CA THR A 582 1.40 -9.60 -3.71
C THR A 582 2.80 -8.98 -3.58
N ARG A 583 3.53 -8.94 -4.72
CA ARG A 583 4.98 -8.69 -4.74
C ARG A 583 5.36 -7.29 -4.25
N GLU A 584 4.53 -6.32 -4.56
CA GLU A 584 4.77 -4.89 -4.27
C GLU A 584 3.92 -4.40 -3.10
N ASP A 585 3.51 -5.31 -2.23
CA ASP A 585 2.67 -5.03 -1.08
C ASP A 585 3.48 -4.41 0.06
N HIS A 586 3.11 -3.20 0.45
CA HIS A 586 3.70 -2.45 1.57
C HIS A 586 2.87 -2.55 2.85
N ILE A 587 1.65 -3.11 2.77
CA ILE A 587 0.71 -3.31 3.89
C ILE A 587 0.89 -4.71 4.47
N ALA A 588 0.86 -5.74 3.61
CA ALA A 588 1.10 -7.13 3.94
C ALA A 588 2.28 -7.68 3.12
N PRO A 589 3.53 -7.35 3.48
CA PRO A 589 4.70 -7.71 2.68
C PRO A 589 4.78 -9.21 2.38
N ALA A 590 5.02 -9.57 1.12
CA ALA A 590 5.05 -10.95 0.68
C ALA A 590 5.99 -11.85 1.51
N PRO A 591 7.18 -11.40 1.98
CA PRO A 591 8.00 -12.19 2.90
C PRO A 591 7.31 -12.49 4.24
N SER A 592 6.46 -11.59 4.74
CA SER A 592 5.68 -11.81 5.97
C SER A 592 4.57 -12.82 5.75
N VAL A 593 3.82 -12.67 4.66
CA VAL A 593 2.77 -13.64 4.24
C VAL A 593 3.39 -15.02 4.06
N PHE A 594 4.55 -15.12 3.39
CA PHE A 594 5.27 -16.39 3.21
C PHE A 594 5.71 -17.04 4.54
N ARG A 595 6.15 -16.25 5.53
CA ARG A 595 6.45 -16.78 6.87
C ARG A 595 5.20 -17.28 7.55
N GLY A 596 4.10 -16.53 7.49
CA GLY A 596 2.80 -16.92 8.03
C GLY A 596 2.28 -18.23 7.43
N ALA A 597 2.43 -18.40 6.12
CA ALA A 597 2.02 -19.61 5.40
C ALA A 597 2.67 -20.90 5.94
N LYS A 598 3.85 -20.81 6.53
CA LYS A 598 4.56 -21.95 7.14
C LYS A 598 4.01 -22.38 8.51
N LEU A 599 3.16 -21.58 9.12
CA LEU A 599 2.61 -21.85 10.45
C LEU A 599 1.43 -22.83 10.40
N TYR A 600 0.78 -22.95 9.25
CA TYR A 600 -0.33 -23.87 9.06
C TYR A 600 0.14 -25.33 8.99
N GLY A 601 -0.71 -26.23 9.46
CA GLY A 601 -0.41 -27.64 9.42
C GLY A 601 -1.02 -28.39 8.23
N GLY A 602 -1.77 -27.71 7.37
CA GLY A 602 -2.32 -28.22 6.13
C GLY A 602 -1.44 -27.92 4.92
N ASP A 603 -1.83 -28.43 3.75
CA ASP A 603 -1.14 -28.18 2.50
C ASP A 603 -1.39 -26.74 2.00
N VAL A 604 -0.32 -25.97 1.81
CA VAL A 604 -0.39 -24.59 1.35
C VAL A 604 0.08 -24.48 -0.10
N THR A 605 -0.82 -24.03 -0.97
CA THR A 605 -0.51 -23.56 -2.32
C THR A 605 -0.23 -22.05 -2.26
N PHE A 606 1.06 -21.69 -2.26
CA PHE A 606 1.47 -20.29 -2.22
C PHE A 606 1.62 -19.73 -3.63
N VAL A 607 1.04 -18.56 -3.85
CA VAL A 607 1.08 -17.83 -5.13
C VAL A 607 1.52 -16.38 -4.86
N LEU A 608 2.48 -15.90 -5.65
CA LEU A 608 2.92 -14.51 -5.59
C LEU A 608 2.32 -13.77 -6.78
N GLY A 609 1.37 -12.87 -6.55
CA GLY A 609 0.80 -11.98 -7.57
C GLY A 609 1.73 -10.79 -7.85
N GLY A 610 1.72 -10.29 -9.07
CA GLY A 610 2.31 -8.99 -9.43
C GLY A 610 1.51 -7.83 -8.84
N ALA A 611 2.12 -6.64 -8.83
CA ALA A 611 1.52 -5.41 -8.29
C ALA A 611 1.37 -5.38 -6.74
N GLY A 612 0.67 -4.34 -6.24
CA GLY A 612 0.51 -4.07 -4.80
C GLY A 612 -0.75 -4.68 -4.19
N HIS A 613 -1.02 -4.29 -2.94
CA HIS A 613 -2.04 -4.85 -2.05
C HIS A 613 -3.45 -4.99 -2.66
N ILE A 614 -3.88 -4.00 -3.44
CA ILE A 614 -5.21 -3.99 -4.07
C ILE A 614 -5.12 -4.47 -5.51
N ALA A 615 -4.27 -3.85 -6.34
CA ALA A 615 -4.17 -4.14 -7.77
C ALA A 615 -3.65 -5.57 -8.06
N GLY A 616 -2.85 -6.15 -7.16
CA GLY A 616 -2.40 -7.54 -7.26
C GLY A 616 -3.52 -8.54 -6.97
N VAL A 617 -4.49 -8.19 -6.12
CA VAL A 617 -5.67 -9.00 -5.82
C VAL A 617 -6.76 -8.79 -6.88
N ILE A 618 -7.09 -7.53 -7.19
CA ILE A 618 -8.12 -7.17 -8.19
C ILE A 618 -7.47 -7.10 -9.58
N ASN A 619 -7.17 -8.26 -10.13
CA ASN A 619 -6.53 -8.43 -11.43
C ASN A 619 -7.40 -9.29 -12.36
N PRO A 620 -8.48 -8.74 -12.95
CA PRO A 620 -9.39 -9.52 -13.78
C PRO A 620 -8.69 -10.06 -15.04
N PRO A 621 -8.96 -11.33 -15.43
CA PRO A 621 -8.35 -11.96 -16.61
C PRO A 621 -8.56 -11.18 -17.91
N SER A 622 -9.66 -10.45 -18.02
CA SER A 622 -10.00 -9.66 -19.22
C SER A 622 -9.04 -8.50 -19.51
N LYS A 623 -8.27 -8.06 -18.52
CA LYS A 623 -7.31 -6.95 -18.68
C LYS A 623 -5.94 -7.41 -19.15
N ASP A 624 -5.60 -8.71 -19.07
CA ASP A 624 -4.29 -9.30 -19.42
C ASP A 624 -3.10 -8.49 -18.84
N LYS A 625 -3.27 -7.96 -17.62
CA LYS A 625 -2.25 -7.18 -16.92
C LYS A 625 -1.50 -8.07 -15.92
N TYR A 626 -0.28 -7.64 -15.58
CA TYR A 626 0.58 -8.23 -14.58
C TYR A 626 1.01 -9.67 -14.88
N GLN A 627 1.46 -10.34 -13.87
CA GLN A 627 1.89 -11.74 -13.85
C GLN A 627 1.77 -12.30 -12.44
N TYR A 628 1.92 -13.61 -12.32
CA TYR A 628 2.02 -14.28 -11.03
C TYR A 628 3.07 -15.39 -11.08
N TRP A 629 3.55 -15.78 -9.92
CA TRP A 629 4.57 -16.81 -9.77
C TRP A 629 4.06 -17.94 -8.88
N THR A 630 4.41 -19.18 -9.28
CA THR A 630 4.13 -20.39 -8.51
C THR A 630 5.40 -21.21 -8.36
N ASN A 631 5.50 -21.95 -7.24
CA ASN A 631 6.58 -22.87 -6.98
C ASN A 631 6.05 -24.07 -6.16
N GLY A 632 6.92 -24.97 -5.78
CA GLY A 632 6.61 -26.08 -4.88
C GLY A 632 6.28 -25.63 -3.45
N PRO A 633 6.44 -26.54 -2.47
CA PRO A 633 6.05 -26.31 -1.07
C PRO A 633 6.64 -25.03 -0.45
N VAL A 634 5.92 -24.47 0.52
CA VAL A 634 6.32 -23.27 1.27
C VAL A 634 7.38 -23.63 2.30
N VAL A 635 8.62 -23.80 1.84
CA VAL A 635 9.76 -24.18 2.68
C VAL A 635 10.96 -23.28 2.46
N GLY A 636 11.81 -23.15 3.48
CA GLY A 636 13.03 -22.35 3.42
C GLY A 636 12.76 -20.85 3.44
N GLU A 637 13.64 -20.08 2.77
CA GLU A 637 13.59 -18.61 2.74
C GLU A 637 12.79 -18.12 1.52
N TYR A 638 12.06 -17.01 1.69
CA TYR A 638 11.24 -16.39 0.66
C TYR A 638 12.01 -16.11 -0.64
N ASP A 639 13.21 -15.52 -0.55
CA ASP A 639 14.02 -15.19 -1.73
C ASP A 639 14.43 -16.42 -2.54
N LYS A 640 14.67 -17.55 -1.86
CA LYS A 640 14.97 -18.83 -2.52
C LYS A 640 13.74 -19.40 -3.22
N TRP A 641 12.56 -19.26 -2.58
CA TRP A 641 11.30 -19.68 -3.17
C TRP A 641 11.02 -18.88 -4.44
N VAL A 642 11.17 -17.55 -4.39
CA VAL A 642 10.99 -16.64 -5.55
C VAL A 642 11.98 -16.93 -6.65
N ALA A 643 13.26 -17.18 -6.33
CA ALA A 643 14.29 -17.47 -7.32
C ALA A 643 14.03 -18.77 -8.11
N GLY A 644 13.31 -19.73 -7.52
CA GLY A 644 12.89 -20.98 -8.16
C GLY A 644 11.48 -20.94 -8.74
N ALA A 645 10.76 -19.82 -8.63
CA ALA A 645 9.37 -19.76 -9.04
C ALA A 645 9.19 -19.57 -10.56
N LYS A 646 8.14 -20.21 -11.07
CA LYS A 646 7.72 -20.08 -12.47
C LYS A 646 6.82 -18.87 -12.61
N GLU A 647 7.21 -17.94 -13.47
CA GLU A 647 6.38 -16.79 -13.86
C GLU A 647 5.32 -17.21 -14.87
N THR A 648 4.10 -16.71 -14.69
CA THR A 648 2.98 -16.85 -15.62
C THR A 648 2.37 -15.46 -15.85
N LYS A 649 2.26 -15.04 -17.09
CA LYS A 649 1.68 -13.74 -17.47
C LYS A 649 0.16 -13.74 -17.24
N GLY A 650 -0.39 -12.59 -16.85
CA GLY A 650 -1.83 -12.35 -16.68
C GLY A 650 -2.32 -12.59 -15.25
N SER A 651 -3.62 -12.83 -15.13
CA SER A 651 -4.33 -12.95 -13.87
C SER A 651 -4.11 -14.32 -13.21
N TRP A 652 -3.97 -14.31 -11.88
CA TRP A 652 -3.95 -15.51 -11.04
C TRP A 652 -5.36 -16.12 -10.81
N TRP A 653 -6.47 -15.41 -11.10
CA TRP A 653 -7.83 -15.88 -10.87
C TRP A 653 -8.14 -17.24 -11.52
N PRO A 654 -7.77 -17.52 -12.79
CA PRO A 654 -7.96 -18.85 -13.38
C PRO A 654 -7.19 -19.97 -12.68
N HIS A 655 -5.99 -19.70 -12.18
CA HIS A 655 -5.21 -20.67 -11.40
C HIS A 655 -5.89 -20.96 -10.05
N TRP A 656 -6.37 -19.95 -9.35
CA TRP A 656 -7.15 -20.11 -8.14
C TRP A 656 -8.45 -20.89 -8.39
N PHE A 657 -9.14 -20.58 -9.47
CA PHE A 657 -10.40 -21.27 -9.80
C PHE A 657 -10.20 -22.78 -10.03
N GLN A 658 -9.15 -23.18 -10.72
CA GLN A 658 -8.78 -24.60 -10.87
C GLN A 658 -8.50 -25.24 -9.51
N TRP A 659 -7.78 -24.54 -8.64
CA TRP A 659 -7.48 -25.03 -7.30
C TRP A 659 -8.75 -25.18 -6.44
N VAL A 660 -9.60 -24.16 -6.35
CA VAL A 660 -10.78 -24.18 -5.48
C VAL A 660 -11.83 -25.19 -5.93
N THR A 661 -12.03 -25.35 -7.23
CA THR A 661 -12.99 -26.33 -7.77
C THR A 661 -12.51 -27.77 -7.68
N ALA A 662 -11.20 -27.98 -7.63
CA ALA A 662 -10.63 -29.32 -7.38
C ALA A 662 -10.93 -29.82 -5.95
N GLN A 663 -11.14 -28.90 -4.97
CA GLN A 663 -11.51 -29.26 -3.59
C GLN A 663 -12.95 -29.85 -3.50
N ALA A 664 -13.86 -29.39 -4.38
CA ALA A 664 -15.25 -29.88 -4.44
C ALA A 664 -15.81 -29.79 -5.86
N PRO A 665 -15.52 -30.76 -6.72
CA PRO A 665 -15.83 -30.69 -8.15
C PRO A 665 -17.30 -30.96 -8.47
N GLN A 666 -18.11 -31.40 -7.50
CA GLN A 666 -19.53 -31.71 -7.71
C GLN A 666 -20.33 -30.45 -8.04
N LYS A 667 -21.28 -30.58 -8.97
CA LYS A 667 -22.23 -29.51 -9.33
C LYS A 667 -23.65 -29.89 -8.96
N VAL A 668 -24.45 -28.86 -8.70
CA VAL A 668 -25.86 -28.91 -8.38
C VAL A 668 -26.60 -27.85 -9.18
N PRO A 669 -27.91 -27.92 -9.35
CA PRO A 669 -28.69 -26.84 -9.92
C PRO A 669 -28.45 -25.53 -9.21
N ALA A 670 -28.44 -24.43 -9.97
CA ALA A 670 -28.23 -23.11 -9.43
C ALA A 670 -29.20 -22.74 -8.30
N ARG A 671 -28.71 -22.05 -7.30
CA ARG A 671 -29.48 -21.64 -6.10
C ARG A 671 -29.70 -20.14 -6.12
N GLN A 672 -30.95 -19.71 -6.31
CA GLN A 672 -31.27 -18.29 -6.22
C GLN A 672 -31.32 -17.82 -4.75
N PRO A 673 -30.99 -16.55 -4.47
CA PRO A 673 -31.25 -15.99 -3.15
C PRO A 673 -32.74 -16.12 -2.78
N GLY A 674 -33.04 -16.83 -1.68
CA GLY A 674 -34.37 -17.11 -1.24
C GLY A 674 -34.92 -18.52 -1.54
N ASP A 675 -34.18 -19.34 -2.32
CA ASP A 675 -34.56 -20.73 -2.60
C ASP A 675 -34.47 -21.64 -1.34
N GLY A 676 -33.62 -21.26 -0.36
CA GLY A 676 -33.48 -21.97 0.91
C GLY A 676 -34.49 -21.58 1.95
N LYS A 677 -34.11 -21.69 3.23
CA LYS A 677 -34.99 -21.38 4.38
C LYS A 677 -35.09 -19.88 4.69
N LEU A 678 -34.29 -19.03 4.02
CA LEU A 678 -34.15 -17.62 4.35
C LEU A 678 -34.93 -16.75 3.37
N THR A 679 -35.72 -15.81 3.90
CA THR A 679 -36.36 -14.78 3.08
C THR A 679 -35.36 -13.63 2.85
N PRO A 680 -35.11 -13.22 1.59
CA PRO A 680 -34.27 -12.07 1.30
C PRO A 680 -34.81 -10.79 1.95
N LEU A 681 -33.90 -9.98 2.51
CA LEU A 681 -34.23 -8.74 3.23
C LEU A 681 -34.28 -7.52 2.29
N CYS A 682 -33.30 -7.39 1.42
CA CYS A 682 -33.21 -6.30 0.43
C CYS A 682 -32.27 -6.70 -0.71
N ASP A 683 -32.18 -5.86 -1.74
CA ASP A 683 -31.25 -6.04 -2.85
C ASP A 683 -29.79 -5.76 -2.44
N ALA A 684 -28.83 -6.49 -3.06
CA ALA A 684 -27.43 -6.10 -3.01
C ALA A 684 -27.27 -4.65 -3.57
N PRO A 685 -26.34 -3.88 -3.04
CA PRO A 685 -25.28 -4.22 -2.09
C PRO A 685 -25.68 -4.12 -0.60
N GLY A 686 -26.95 -3.98 -0.26
CA GLY A 686 -27.45 -3.86 1.10
C GLY A 686 -27.47 -2.42 1.63
N ASP A 687 -27.71 -2.28 2.93
CA ASP A 687 -27.84 -0.98 3.60
C ASP A 687 -26.57 -0.59 4.35
N TYR A 688 -25.86 -1.54 4.99
CA TYR A 688 -24.68 -1.24 5.80
C TYR A 688 -23.57 -0.56 4.99
N VAL A 689 -23.35 -0.98 3.74
CA VAL A 689 -22.38 -0.40 2.84
C VAL A 689 -22.67 1.07 2.48
N ARG A 690 -23.93 1.53 2.64
CA ARG A 690 -24.36 2.90 2.29
C ARG A 690 -24.09 3.92 3.38
N VAL A 691 -23.85 3.46 4.62
CA VAL A 691 -23.55 4.35 5.75
C VAL A 691 -22.13 4.90 5.58
N LYS A 692 -21.99 6.21 5.41
CA LYS A 692 -20.70 6.91 5.33
C LYS A 692 -20.15 7.22 6.73
N SER A 693 -18.82 7.31 6.84
CA SER A 693 -18.11 7.75 8.07
C SER A 693 -18.21 9.24 8.25
#